data_d610880de582c530a30df6bf7fb16161
#
_entry.id   d610880de582c530a30df6bf7fb16161
#
_cell.length_a   1.000
_cell.length_b   1.000
_cell.length_c   1.000
_cell.angle_alpha   90.00
_cell.angle_beta   90.00
_cell.angle_gamma   90.00
#
_symmetry.space_group_name_H-M   'P 1'
#
loop_
_entity.id
_entity.type
_entity.pdbx_description
1 polymer ?
#
loop_
_entity_poly.entity_id
_entity_poly.type
_entity_poly.pdbx_seq_one_letter_code
_entity_poly.pdbx_strand_id
1 'polypeptide(L)'
;MIKSTPSKSLLLFPLLCAGIFSAQIKGGKGTTIEKSPQELVASHGFERCGTTEYEDFLRRSFPGRMTVNQFEAWLKPLVEKAKANKSQNGNIVTIPVVVHVIHGGQAYGSAPNIVDEQVISQITVMNNDFRRLAGTPGFNSNAVGADTQIQFALAKVDPKGNPTNGIDRVKMCQSTFKRDAIEAFVKPETIWDPTQYMNMWSVAFAAPNTNLLGYAQFPDGSNLQGLNAVGGDAFTDGVVANFSTFGSSDYNTNNNFLLNAPYDKGRTMTHEVGHFLGLRHIWGDAACGTDYCADTPTAHTSNYNCPTVASCDNPAVNEMVENYMDYTNDTCMNIFTVDQKARITAVMNNSPRRASLKSSTKDVAIPLFANDAEIQMERACGTPSCTSPQALQVTLFNRGTSSLTSATVNYSINGNTQSFNWTGNLAQDKSQLINLPVAANAVAGPATVSIASVNGGADQRSSNNSVSGTYVGAPANVETSVVFNLQLDYYGSEIAWTLKNSAGTTVYSSPAGGYTDAAPNMPALITQNWTLNPNECYTFNITDSYGDGFYLYGGYYNIKTTSGTTLISGSNFPTTQSRLMKAQVLATGETPKKETFGLYPNPANEVLNITKVSAKATFEIHNAVGQLVKAGSIDHNQVHVAELVKGTYIITVKDNAVSESIKFIKK
;
A
#
# COMPACT_ATOMS: atom_id res chain seq x y z
N MET A 1 -14.73 52.06 -62.32
CA MET A 1 -14.34 50.66 -62.45
C MET A 1 -13.09 50.45 -61.64
N ILE A 2 -13.21 50.00 -60.44
CA ILE A 2 -12.09 49.77 -59.56
C ILE A 2 -12.09 48.28 -59.23
N LYS A 3 -11.01 47.57 -59.61
CA LYS A 3 -10.80 46.17 -59.32
C LYS A 3 -10.20 46.05 -57.90
N SER A 4 -10.87 45.34 -57.02
CA SER A 4 -10.34 44.96 -55.73
C SER A 4 -9.70 43.57 -55.79
N THR A 5 -8.46 43.49 -55.41
CA THR A 5 -7.71 42.23 -55.14
C THR A 5 -7.93 41.77 -53.70
N PRO A 6 -8.08 40.48 -53.41
CA PRO A 6 -8.19 40.01 -52.02
C PRO A 6 -6.85 39.81 -51.35
N SER A 7 -6.73 40.42 -50.19
CA SER A 7 -5.62 40.23 -49.23
C SER A 7 -5.68 38.84 -48.56
N LYS A 8 -4.56 38.11 -48.61
CA LYS A 8 -4.36 36.88 -47.86
C LYS A 8 -4.09 37.23 -46.40
N SER A 9 -5.00 36.99 -45.52
CA SER A 9 -4.78 37.02 -44.08
C SER A 9 -4.04 35.76 -43.63
N LEU A 10 -2.84 35.96 -43.14
CA LEU A 10 -2.01 34.95 -42.46
C LEU A 10 -2.56 34.79 -41.03
N LEU A 11 -3.19 33.67 -40.74
CA LEU A 11 -3.59 33.30 -39.36
C LEU A 11 -2.33 32.84 -38.60
N LEU A 12 -1.82 33.69 -37.74
CA LEU A 12 -0.89 33.32 -36.68
C LEU A 12 -1.71 32.60 -35.60
N PHE A 13 -1.43 31.32 -35.39
CA PHE A 13 -1.82 30.61 -34.16
C PHE A 13 -0.92 31.06 -33.01
N PRO A 14 -1.44 31.53 -31.91
CA PRO A 14 -0.63 31.67 -30.70
C PRO A 14 -0.39 30.31 -30.07
N LEU A 15 0.88 29.92 -29.96
CA LEU A 15 1.32 28.87 -29.05
C LEU A 15 0.94 29.29 -27.62
N LEU A 16 -0.08 28.67 -27.04
CA LEU A 16 -0.33 28.76 -25.60
C LEU A 16 0.76 27.93 -24.90
N CYS A 17 1.79 28.57 -24.40
CA CYS A 17 2.58 28.04 -23.32
C CYS A 17 1.68 27.94 -22.10
N ALA A 18 1.39 26.72 -21.64
CA ALA A 18 0.80 26.48 -20.34
C ALA A 18 1.80 26.96 -19.26
N GLY A 19 1.64 28.21 -18.83
CA GLY A 19 2.35 28.74 -17.69
C GLY A 19 1.77 28.12 -16.42
N ILE A 20 2.60 27.38 -15.71
CA ILE A 20 2.33 26.98 -14.34
C ILE A 20 2.21 28.25 -13.51
N PHE A 21 0.98 28.59 -13.10
CA PHE A 21 0.75 29.70 -12.18
C PHE A 21 1.18 29.27 -10.76
N SER A 22 2.41 29.59 -10.40
CA SER A 22 2.81 29.65 -9.00
C SER A 22 2.11 30.85 -8.37
N ALA A 23 1.18 30.61 -7.48
CA ALA A 23 0.55 31.68 -6.69
C ALA A 23 1.60 32.29 -5.76
N GLN A 24 2.09 33.47 -6.09
CA GLN A 24 2.95 34.28 -5.24
C GLN A 24 2.14 34.83 -4.07
N ILE A 25 2.45 34.39 -2.87
CA ILE A 25 2.04 35.07 -1.63
C ILE A 25 2.97 36.27 -1.47
N LYS A 26 2.44 37.48 -1.68
CA LYS A 26 3.15 38.72 -1.37
C LYS A 26 3.21 38.88 0.15
N GLY A 27 4.39 38.68 0.70
CA GLY A 27 4.75 39.03 2.06
C GLY A 27 6.21 39.47 2.14
N GLY A 28 6.48 40.78 2.26
CA GLY A 28 7.73 41.35 2.74
C GLY A 28 8.99 41.18 1.88
N LYS A 29 9.59 42.29 1.51
CA LYS A 29 10.86 42.51 0.80
C LYS A 29 11.87 41.39 0.90
N GLY A 30 12.17 40.79 -0.26
CA GLY A 30 13.29 39.86 -0.48
C GLY A 30 12.85 38.72 -1.41
N THR A 31 12.76 38.98 -2.73
CA THR A 31 12.51 37.94 -3.71
C THR A 31 13.83 37.33 -4.18
N THR A 32 14.25 36.26 -3.54
CA THR A 32 15.06 35.26 -4.23
C THR A 32 14.13 34.09 -4.55
N ILE A 33 14.05 33.79 -5.83
CA ILE A 33 13.27 32.65 -6.34
C ILE A 33 13.98 31.38 -5.80
N GLU A 34 13.31 30.66 -4.91
CA GLU A 34 13.75 29.32 -4.53
C GLU A 34 13.83 28.49 -5.81
N LYS A 35 14.95 27.79 -6.02
CA LYS A 35 15.11 26.95 -7.21
C LYS A 35 14.08 25.84 -7.15
N SER A 36 13.43 25.56 -8.27
CA SER A 36 12.56 24.39 -8.37
C SER A 36 13.35 23.10 -8.16
N PRO A 37 12.70 21.99 -7.74
CA PRO A 37 13.38 20.69 -7.63
C PRO A 37 14.19 20.31 -8.87
N GLN A 38 13.70 20.61 -10.07
CA GLN A 38 14.42 20.39 -11.33
C GLN A 38 15.68 21.26 -11.46
N GLU A 39 15.64 22.51 -11.01
CA GLU A 39 16.80 23.41 -11.00
C GLU A 39 17.84 22.99 -9.96
N LEU A 40 17.41 22.45 -8.81
CA LEU A 40 18.30 21.87 -7.80
C LEU A 40 18.99 20.63 -8.34
N VAL A 41 18.26 19.71 -8.97
CA VAL A 41 18.84 18.54 -9.63
C VAL A 41 19.80 18.94 -10.74
N ALA A 42 19.44 19.93 -11.57
CA ALA A 42 20.33 20.42 -12.64
C ALA A 42 21.61 21.06 -12.12
N SER A 43 21.59 21.68 -10.94
CA SER A 43 22.74 22.36 -10.35
C SER A 43 23.63 21.47 -9.46
N HIS A 44 23.02 20.47 -8.79
CA HIS A 44 23.70 19.66 -7.77
C HIS A 44 23.64 18.15 -8.04
N GLY A 45 22.84 17.70 -9.02
CA GLY A 45 22.67 16.29 -9.38
C GLY A 45 21.63 15.55 -8.53
N PHE A 46 21.05 16.20 -7.50
CA PHE A 46 20.06 15.60 -6.58
C PHE A 46 19.18 16.70 -5.94
N GLU A 47 18.04 16.25 -5.40
CA GLU A 47 17.14 17.02 -4.53
C GLU A 47 17.30 16.49 -3.11
N ARG A 48 17.81 17.33 -2.20
CA ARG A 48 18.21 16.89 -0.85
C ARG A 48 17.02 16.52 0.04
N CYS A 49 15.94 17.30 -0.03
CA CYS A 49 14.75 17.13 0.79
C CYS A 49 13.50 17.58 0.02
N GLY A 50 12.46 16.77 0.04
CA GLY A 50 11.16 17.07 -0.59
C GLY A 50 10.05 17.44 0.41
N THR A 51 10.41 17.74 1.66
CA THR A 51 9.43 17.99 2.74
C THR A 51 8.61 19.25 2.51
N THR A 52 9.20 20.34 2.03
CA THR A 52 8.49 21.59 1.77
C THR A 52 7.43 21.42 0.69
N GLU A 53 7.77 20.79 -0.44
CA GLU A 53 6.85 20.52 -1.55
C GLU A 53 5.75 19.53 -1.12
N TYR A 54 6.09 18.56 -0.29
CA TYR A 54 5.12 17.61 0.26
C TYR A 54 4.13 18.30 1.20
N GLU A 55 4.60 19.21 2.06
CA GLU A 55 3.73 20.03 2.91
C GLU A 55 2.78 20.91 2.11
N ASP A 56 3.26 21.51 1.02
CA ASP A 56 2.42 22.30 0.12
C ASP A 56 1.36 21.43 -0.58
N PHE A 57 1.71 20.22 -0.96
CA PHE A 57 0.76 19.23 -1.47
C PHE A 57 -0.30 18.90 -0.40
N LEU A 58 0.10 18.59 0.84
CA LEU A 58 -0.81 18.26 1.92
C LEU A 58 -1.77 19.41 2.23
N ARG A 59 -1.30 20.65 2.23
CA ARG A 59 -2.16 21.83 2.48
C ARG A 59 -3.19 22.04 1.36
N ARG A 60 -2.82 21.76 0.12
CA ARG A 60 -3.77 21.82 -1.02
C ARG A 60 -4.80 20.71 -0.94
N SER A 61 -4.39 19.52 -0.56
CA SER A 61 -5.26 18.32 -0.48
C SER A 61 -6.15 18.34 0.76
N PHE A 62 -5.68 18.94 1.86
CA PHE A 62 -6.36 18.98 3.15
C PHE A 62 -6.49 20.43 3.67
N PRO A 63 -7.52 21.17 3.25
CA PRO A 63 -7.68 22.60 3.60
C PRO A 63 -7.76 22.90 5.11
N GLY A 64 -8.03 21.88 5.94
CA GLY A 64 -8.00 21.99 7.39
C GLY A 64 -6.59 21.94 8.01
N ARG A 65 -5.55 21.59 7.22
CA ARG A 65 -4.17 21.57 7.69
C ARG A 65 -3.66 22.98 7.94
N MET A 66 -2.95 23.18 9.06
CA MET A 66 -2.39 24.48 9.43
C MET A 66 -1.44 25.03 8.36
N THR A 67 -1.56 26.31 8.07
CA THR A 67 -0.51 27.03 7.34
C THR A 67 0.74 27.16 8.20
N VAL A 68 1.90 27.48 7.57
CA VAL A 68 3.15 27.73 8.30
C VAL A 68 2.92 28.73 9.45
N ASN A 69 2.32 29.87 9.17
CA ASN A 69 2.10 30.91 10.17
C ASN A 69 1.17 30.46 11.32
N GLN A 70 0.15 29.67 11.02
CA GLN A 70 -0.75 29.11 12.04
C GLN A 70 -0.02 28.10 12.92
N PHE A 71 0.77 27.22 12.32
CA PHE A 71 1.57 26.23 13.05
C PHE A 71 2.59 26.93 13.97
N GLU A 72 3.31 27.92 13.45
CA GLU A 72 4.29 28.67 14.24
C GLU A 72 3.64 29.48 15.36
N ALA A 73 2.50 30.12 15.11
CA ALA A 73 1.73 30.83 16.14
C ALA A 73 1.25 29.89 17.26
N TRP A 74 0.84 28.66 16.90
CA TRP A 74 0.47 27.63 17.85
C TRP A 74 1.67 27.10 18.62
N LEU A 75 2.80 26.87 17.96
CA LEU A 75 3.96 26.23 18.56
C LEU A 75 4.77 27.19 19.46
N LYS A 76 4.86 28.48 19.12
CA LYS A 76 5.68 29.48 19.83
C LYS A 76 5.49 29.49 21.36
N PRO A 77 4.27 29.63 21.92
CA PRO A 77 4.10 29.61 23.37
C PRO A 77 4.46 28.28 24.03
N LEU A 78 4.37 27.17 23.28
CA LEU A 78 4.75 25.84 23.75
C LEU A 78 6.27 25.68 23.82
N VAL A 79 7.01 26.24 22.86
CA VAL A 79 8.48 26.30 22.87
C VAL A 79 8.98 27.12 24.04
N GLU A 80 8.40 28.33 24.29
CA GLU A 80 8.75 29.17 25.44
C GLU A 80 8.51 28.42 26.76
N LYS A 81 7.40 27.70 26.87
CA LYS A 81 7.14 26.84 28.02
C LYS A 81 8.15 25.72 28.16
N ALA A 82 8.57 25.09 27.04
CA ALA A 82 9.60 24.06 27.06
C ALA A 82 10.97 24.60 27.50
N LYS A 83 11.36 25.80 27.03
CA LYS A 83 12.59 26.50 27.46
C LYS A 83 12.57 26.84 28.96
N ALA A 84 11.45 27.25 29.48
CA ALA A 84 11.29 27.61 30.90
C ALA A 84 11.32 26.39 31.83
N ASN A 85 10.97 25.21 31.34
CA ASN A 85 10.80 23.97 32.11
C ASN A 85 12.11 23.20 32.24
N LYS A 86 13.04 23.69 33.07
CA LYS A 86 14.34 23.03 33.33
C LYS A 86 14.23 21.63 33.99
N SER A 87 13.08 21.26 34.55
CA SER A 87 12.87 20.00 35.27
C SER A 87 12.67 18.78 34.34
N GLN A 88 12.47 18.97 33.04
CA GLN A 88 12.41 17.87 32.05
C GLN A 88 13.80 17.46 31.52
N ASN A 89 14.86 18.08 32.01
CA ASN A 89 16.24 17.70 31.69
C ASN A 89 16.60 16.37 32.40
N GLY A 90 16.46 15.24 31.72
CA GLY A 90 16.88 13.95 32.24
C GLY A 90 16.10 12.74 31.73
N ASN A 91 14.87 12.89 31.28
CA ASN A 91 14.09 11.78 30.78
C ASN A 91 14.31 11.59 29.28
N ILE A 92 14.97 10.49 28.94
CA ILE A 92 15.15 10.07 27.56
C ILE A 92 13.80 9.50 27.07
N VAL A 93 13.36 9.98 25.92
CA VAL A 93 12.18 9.43 25.23
C VAL A 93 12.66 8.46 24.16
N THR A 94 12.27 7.19 24.28
CA THR A 94 12.50 6.19 23.24
C THR A 94 11.29 6.14 22.31
N ILE A 95 11.51 6.29 21.02
CA ILE A 95 10.46 6.21 19.99
C ILE A 95 10.58 4.84 19.32
N PRO A 96 9.54 3.99 19.40
CA PRO A 96 9.50 2.74 18.66
C PRO A 96 9.42 3.00 17.15
N VAL A 97 10.30 2.38 16.37
CA VAL A 97 10.41 2.55 14.92
C VAL A 97 10.09 1.25 14.20
N VAL A 98 9.32 1.33 13.13
CA VAL A 98 9.27 0.30 12.10
C VAL A 98 9.90 0.82 10.81
N VAL A 99 10.73 -0.01 10.19
CA VAL A 99 11.33 0.31 8.89
C VAL A 99 10.73 -0.58 7.82
N HIS A 100 9.95 0.01 6.92
CA HIS A 100 9.39 -0.65 5.75
C HIS A 100 10.42 -0.63 4.62
N VAL A 101 11.00 -1.78 4.31
CA VAL A 101 11.91 -1.96 3.17
C VAL A 101 11.09 -2.34 1.96
N ILE A 102 10.86 -1.39 1.06
CA ILE A 102 9.99 -1.56 -0.11
C ILE A 102 10.79 -2.06 -1.29
N HIS A 103 10.35 -3.18 -1.89
CA HIS A 103 11.03 -3.80 -3.02
C HIS A 103 10.06 -4.44 -4.03
N GLY A 104 10.53 -4.69 -5.25
CA GLY A 104 9.74 -5.30 -6.33
C GLY A 104 9.82 -6.83 -6.40
N GLY A 105 10.54 -7.46 -5.46
CA GLY A 105 10.84 -8.89 -5.48
C GLY A 105 12.32 -9.20 -5.67
N GLN A 106 13.20 -8.19 -5.58
CA GLN A 106 14.66 -8.40 -5.63
C GLN A 106 15.13 -9.25 -4.44
N ALA A 107 16.21 -9.97 -4.63
CA ALA A 107 16.84 -10.76 -3.58
C ALA A 107 17.29 -9.88 -2.41
N TYR A 108 17.32 -10.45 -1.21
CA TYR A 108 17.88 -9.82 -0.02
C TYR A 108 19.31 -9.32 -0.28
N GLY A 109 19.59 -8.07 0.05
CA GLY A 109 20.85 -7.39 -0.23
C GLY A 109 21.01 -6.87 -1.66
N SER A 110 19.97 -6.96 -2.51
CA SER A 110 19.95 -6.38 -3.86
C SER A 110 19.01 -5.16 -3.91
N ALA A 111 19.45 -4.07 -4.56
CA ALA A 111 18.70 -2.81 -4.62
C ALA A 111 17.25 -3.01 -5.13
N PRO A 112 16.24 -2.45 -4.45
CA PRO A 112 16.29 -1.65 -3.22
C PRO A 112 16.07 -2.46 -1.92
N ASN A 113 16.14 -3.80 -1.95
CA ASN A 113 15.92 -4.70 -0.81
C ASN A 113 17.19 -4.78 0.07
N ILE A 114 17.50 -3.69 0.78
CA ILE A 114 18.72 -3.52 1.60
C ILE A 114 18.81 -4.53 2.75
N VAL A 115 20.02 -4.83 3.22
CA VAL A 115 20.25 -5.77 4.33
C VAL A 115 19.81 -5.21 5.68
N ASP A 116 19.51 -6.08 6.65
CA ASP A 116 19.11 -5.69 8.01
C ASP A 116 20.17 -4.83 8.70
N GLU A 117 21.44 -5.15 8.50
CA GLU A 117 22.58 -4.44 9.07
C GLU A 117 22.64 -2.97 8.58
N GLN A 118 22.24 -2.71 7.33
CA GLN A 118 22.13 -1.35 6.80
C GLN A 118 20.99 -0.59 7.50
N VAL A 119 19.84 -1.23 7.73
CA VAL A 119 18.73 -0.65 8.50
C VAL A 119 19.16 -0.36 9.94
N ILE A 120 19.81 -1.30 10.61
CA ILE A 120 20.27 -1.14 11.99
C ILE A 120 21.28 0.00 12.11
N SER A 121 22.15 0.17 11.11
CA SER A 121 23.13 1.27 11.08
C SER A 121 22.44 2.64 11.06
N GLN A 122 21.29 2.77 10.37
CA GLN A 122 20.51 4.01 10.37
C GLN A 122 20.00 4.38 11.76
N ILE A 123 19.45 3.42 12.50
CA ILE A 123 18.97 3.66 13.86
C ILE A 123 20.15 4.04 14.79
N THR A 124 21.29 3.41 14.60
CA THR A 124 22.52 3.73 15.36
C THR A 124 22.95 5.18 15.12
N VAL A 125 23.01 5.61 13.85
CA VAL A 125 23.39 6.99 13.50
C VAL A 125 22.40 7.99 14.07
N MET A 126 21.11 7.78 13.92
CA MET A 126 20.09 8.67 14.48
C MET A 126 20.24 8.82 15.99
N ASN A 127 20.54 7.73 16.71
CA ASN A 127 20.81 7.79 18.16
C ASN A 127 22.08 8.57 18.47
N ASN A 128 23.14 8.42 17.69
CA ASN A 128 24.37 9.20 17.86
C ASN A 128 24.09 10.71 17.70
N ASP A 129 23.31 11.07 16.68
CA ASP A 129 23.04 12.43 16.26
C ASP A 129 22.06 13.12 17.24
N PHE A 130 20.88 12.54 17.47
CA PHE A 130 19.87 13.10 18.37
C PHE A 130 20.30 13.13 19.83
N ARG A 131 21.14 12.20 20.25
CA ARG A 131 21.69 12.15 21.61
C ARG A 131 23.04 12.87 21.75
N ARG A 132 23.57 13.46 20.66
CA ARG A 132 24.88 14.14 20.67
C ARG A 132 25.94 13.28 21.38
N LEU A 133 25.99 11.97 21.04
CA LEU A 133 26.79 11.00 21.81
C LEU A 133 28.30 11.25 21.67
N ALA A 134 28.95 11.44 22.79
CA ALA A 134 30.42 11.62 22.84
C ALA A 134 31.15 10.41 22.23
N GLY A 135 32.19 10.68 21.45
CA GLY A 135 33.02 9.65 20.80
C GLY A 135 32.39 9.11 19.50
N THR A 136 31.33 9.70 19.02
CA THR A 136 30.69 9.37 17.73
C THR A 136 30.72 10.56 16.76
N PRO A 137 30.52 10.37 15.45
CA PRO A 137 30.38 11.48 14.50
C PRO A 137 29.24 12.44 14.78
N GLY A 138 28.23 12.07 15.57
CA GLY A 138 27.13 12.94 16.02
C GLY A 138 27.49 13.90 17.15
N PHE A 139 28.72 13.84 17.67
CA PHE A 139 29.19 14.74 18.71
C PHE A 139 29.82 16.02 18.13
N ASN A 140 29.52 17.15 18.76
CA ASN A 140 30.19 18.42 18.53
C ASN A 140 30.53 19.11 19.85
N SER A 141 31.48 20.07 19.85
CA SER A 141 31.87 20.87 21.01
C SER A 141 31.25 22.26 21.04
N ASN A 142 30.33 22.56 20.11
CA ASN A 142 29.66 23.85 20.02
C ASN A 142 28.84 24.12 21.29
N ALA A 143 28.93 25.34 21.83
CA ALA A 143 28.28 25.72 23.10
C ALA A 143 26.74 25.63 23.03
N VAL A 144 26.15 25.85 21.86
CA VAL A 144 24.70 25.75 21.66
C VAL A 144 24.25 24.35 21.24
N GLY A 145 25.18 23.41 21.02
CA GLY A 145 24.84 22.03 20.67
C GLY A 145 24.09 21.32 21.80
N ALA A 146 23.07 20.55 21.48
CA ALA A 146 22.20 19.91 22.47
C ALA A 146 22.03 18.40 22.25
N ASP A 147 22.00 17.64 23.35
CA ASP A 147 21.36 16.34 23.40
C ASP A 147 19.84 16.54 23.40
N THR A 148 19.13 16.12 22.36
CA THR A 148 17.69 16.30 22.24
C THR A 148 16.89 15.46 23.24
N GLN A 149 17.52 14.44 23.84
CA GLN A 149 16.93 13.44 24.73
C GLN A 149 15.89 12.55 24.01
N ILE A 150 15.91 12.51 22.68
CA ILE A 150 15.16 11.58 21.86
C ILE A 150 16.10 10.45 21.41
N GLN A 151 15.63 9.23 21.50
CA GLN A 151 16.30 8.08 20.91
C GLN A 151 15.29 7.16 20.22
N PHE A 152 15.76 6.28 19.38
CA PHE A 152 14.96 5.42 18.52
C PHE A 152 15.32 3.96 18.78
N ALA A 153 14.31 3.09 18.80
CA ALA A 153 14.50 1.65 18.90
C ALA A 153 13.62 0.94 17.88
N LEU A 154 14.19 -0.03 17.17
CA LEU A 154 13.37 -0.90 16.33
C LEU A 154 12.29 -1.59 17.16
N ALA A 155 11.07 -1.62 16.66
CA ALA A 155 9.94 -2.25 17.32
C ALA A 155 10.24 -3.73 17.62
N LYS A 156 9.80 -4.20 18.78
CA LYS A 156 9.89 -5.58 19.25
C LYS A 156 8.55 -6.30 19.24
N VAL A 157 7.48 -5.54 19.05
CA VAL A 157 6.11 -6.05 18.98
C VAL A 157 5.42 -5.44 17.76
N ASP A 158 4.85 -6.28 16.90
CA ASP A 158 4.11 -5.88 15.71
C ASP A 158 2.69 -5.35 16.06
N PRO A 159 1.90 -4.83 15.10
CA PRO A 159 0.53 -4.37 15.35
C PRO A 159 -0.42 -5.47 15.85
N LYS A 160 -0.14 -6.73 15.57
CA LYS A 160 -0.93 -7.89 16.03
C LYS A 160 -0.52 -8.39 17.42
N GLY A 161 0.54 -7.81 18.01
CA GLY A 161 1.05 -8.20 19.32
C GLY A 161 2.07 -9.36 19.27
N ASN A 162 2.60 -9.70 18.10
CA ASN A 162 3.62 -10.74 17.93
C ASN A 162 5.05 -10.15 17.98
N PRO A 163 6.08 -10.98 18.25
CA PRO A 163 7.45 -10.51 18.20
C PRO A 163 7.87 -10.13 16.78
N THR A 164 8.69 -9.08 16.69
CA THR A 164 9.27 -8.61 15.43
C THR A 164 10.68 -8.07 15.65
N ASN A 165 11.48 -7.98 14.60
CA ASN A 165 12.74 -7.24 14.62
C ASN A 165 12.59 -5.77 14.22
N GLY A 166 11.35 -5.30 13.94
CA GLY A 166 11.06 -3.92 13.55
C GLY A 166 11.42 -3.59 12.09
N ILE A 167 11.78 -4.60 11.27
CA ILE A 167 12.05 -4.45 9.85
C ILE A 167 10.97 -5.19 9.07
N ASP A 168 10.12 -4.42 8.41
CA ASP A 168 9.00 -4.92 7.61
C ASP A 168 9.39 -4.88 6.13
N ARG A 169 9.62 -6.06 5.52
CA ARG A 169 10.01 -6.19 4.11
C ARG A 169 8.79 -6.40 3.26
N VAL A 170 8.45 -5.40 2.44
CA VAL A 170 7.22 -5.43 1.67
C VAL A 170 7.50 -5.52 0.17
N LYS A 171 7.04 -6.62 -0.40
CA LYS A 171 7.10 -6.87 -1.84
C LYS A 171 5.91 -6.21 -2.54
N MET A 172 6.18 -5.14 -3.30
CA MET A 172 5.16 -4.36 -3.99
C MET A 172 5.04 -4.68 -5.48
N CYS A 173 5.81 -5.65 -6.02
CA CYS A 173 5.89 -6.01 -7.45
C CYS A 173 6.42 -4.91 -8.38
N GLN A 174 6.69 -3.76 -7.85
CA GLN A 174 7.32 -2.61 -8.50
C GLN A 174 8.52 -2.20 -7.64
N SER A 175 9.65 -1.88 -8.27
CA SER A 175 10.89 -1.58 -7.55
C SER A 175 11.12 -0.10 -7.32
N THR A 176 10.47 0.77 -8.10
CA THR A 176 10.63 2.23 -8.03
C THR A 176 9.28 2.91 -8.03
N PHE A 177 9.13 4.00 -7.27
CA PHE A 177 7.87 4.71 -7.11
C PHE A 177 8.08 6.22 -7.25
N LYS A 178 7.14 6.91 -7.90
CA LYS A 178 7.01 8.36 -7.78
C LYS A 178 6.60 8.73 -6.36
N ARG A 179 6.93 9.93 -5.90
CA ARG A 179 6.55 10.39 -4.56
C ARG A 179 5.03 10.24 -4.33
N ASP A 180 4.22 10.65 -5.29
CA ASP A 180 2.77 10.63 -5.15
C ASP A 180 2.22 9.19 -5.08
N ALA A 181 2.82 8.24 -5.82
CA ALA A 181 2.50 6.81 -5.68
C ALA A 181 2.92 6.23 -4.31
N ILE A 182 3.98 6.76 -3.70
CA ILE A 182 4.35 6.37 -2.33
C ILE A 182 3.26 6.81 -1.35
N GLU A 183 2.76 8.04 -1.48
CA GLU A 183 1.71 8.57 -0.63
C GLU A 183 0.35 7.89 -0.85
N ALA A 184 0.01 7.65 -2.12
CA ALA A 184 -1.28 7.09 -2.51
C ALA A 184 -1.41 5.58 -2.27
N PHE A 185 -0.31 4.85 -2.38
CA PHE A 185 -0.33 3.39 -2.45
C PHE A 185 0.61 2.73 -1.45
N VAL A 186 1.92 3.08 -1.44
CA VAL A 186 2.89 2.37 -0.60
C VAL A 186 2.62 2.60 0.88
N LYS A 187 2.53 3.85 1.31
CA LYS A 187 2.30 4.18 2.72
C LYS A 187 0.96 3.65 3.25
N PRO A 188 -0.20 3.90 2.60
CA PRO A 188 -1.48 3.40 3.10
C PRO A 188 -1.57 1.88 3.22
N GLU A 189 -0.86 1.13 2.37
CA GLU A 189 -0.87 -0.33 2.42
C GLU A 189 0.10 -0.93 3.45
N THR A 190 1.10 -0.16 3.89
CA THR A 190 2.19 -0.70 4.72
C THR A 190 2.27 -0.08 6.10
N ILE A 191 1.70 1.09 6.31
CA ILE A 191 1.83 1.85 7.56
C ILE A 191 1.34 1.05 8.77
N TRP A 192 2.14 1.01 9.82
CA TRP A 192 1.71 0.58 11.14
C TRP A 192 1.11 1.76 11.90
N ASP A 193 0.29 1.51 12.91
CA ASP A 193 -0.41 2.55 13.67
C ASP A 193 0.53 3.70 14.08
N PRO A 194 0.40 4.90 13.48
CA PRO A 194 1.34 6.01 13.71
C PRO A 194 1.21 6.63 15.11
N THR A 195 0.24 6.18 15.92
CA THR A 195 0.15 6.54 17.33
C THR A 195 1.04 5.67 18.21
N GLN A 196 1.51 4.53 17.69
CA GLN A 196 2.32 3.54 18.39
C GLN A 196 3.72 3.39 17.80
N TYR A 197 3.89 3.65 16.49
CA TYR A 197 5.14 3.46 15.76
C TYR A 197 5.48 4.72 14.96
N MET A 198 6.75 5.08 14.97
CA MET A 198 7.29 5.95 13.94
C MET A 198 7.57 5.10 12.70
N ASN A 199 6.86 5.38 11.61
CA ASN A 199 7.03 4.66 10.36
C ASN A 199 8.14 5.30 9.52
N MET A 200 9.07 4.49 9.04
CA MET A 200 10.12 4.88 8.11
C MET A 200 10.07 3.99 6.88
N TRP A 201 10.21 4.56 5.70
CA TRP A 201 10.26 3.82 4.44
C TRP A 201 11.61 3.99 3.77
N SER A 202 12.22 2.85 3.42
CA SER A 202 13.35 2.77 2.50
C SER A 202 12.81 2.38 1.13
N VAL A 203 12.96 3.28 0.15
CA VAL A 203 12.37 3.14 -1.20
C VAL A 203 13.39 3.42 -2.29
N ALA A 204 13.09 3.05 -3.53
CA ALA A 204 13.75 3.62 -4.71
C ALA A 204 12.77 4.55 -5.42
N PHE A 205 13.17 5.80 -5.65
CA PHE A 205 12.34 6.76 -6.34
C PHE A 205 12.36 6.57 -7.86
N ALA A 206 11.21 6.73 -8.51
CA ALA A 206 11.06 6.78 -9.95
C ALA A 206 11.09 8.22 -10.47
N ALA A 207 11.34 8.42 -11.79
CA ALA A 207 11.23 9.73 -12.42
C ALA A 207 9.84 10.36 -12.19
N PRO A 208 9.76 11.70 -11.94
CA PRO A 208 10.85 12.67 -11.98
C PRO A 208 11.72 12.74 -10.71
N ASN A 209 11.38 12.00 -9.66
CA ASN A 209 11.99 12.10 -8.33
C ASN A 209 13.22 11.19 -8.14
N THR A 210 13.82 10.63 -9.19
CA THR A 210 14.94 9.66 -9.09
C THR A 210 16.10 10.12 -8.22
N ASN A 211 16.32 11.42 -8.16
CA ASN A 211 17.42 12.04 -7.43
C ASN A 211 16.99 12.63 -6.07
N LEU A 212 15.74 12.41 -5.65
CA LEU A 212 15.27 12.80 -4.32
C LEU A 212 15.92 11.90 -3.26
N LEU A 213 16.47 12.51 -2.21
CA LEU A 213 17.12 11.74 -1.13
C LEU A 213 16.14 11.35 -0.04
N GLY A 214 15.20 12.21 0.34
CA GLY A 214 14.20 11.92 1.35
C GLY A 214 13.15 13.00 1.50
N TYR A 215 12.13 12.72 2.31
CA TYR A 215 11.13 13.68 2.77
C TYR A 215 10.38 13.15 4.00
N ALA A 216 9.77 14.04 4.76
CA ALA A 216 9.00 13.72 5.95
C ALA A 216 7.60 14.34 5.90
N GLN A 217 6.66 13.74 6.62
CA GLN A 217 5.43 14.41 6.97
C GLN A 217 5.65 15.29 8.20
N PHE A 218 5.47 16.60 8.03
CA PHE A 218 5.61 17.58 9.10
C PHE A 218 4.48 17.42 10.13
N PRO A 219 4.71 17.68 11.44
CA PRO A 219 3.67 17.57 12.45
C PRO A 219 2.56 18.63 12.23
N ASP A 220 1.36 18.30 12.66
CA ASP A 220 0.24 19.24 12.71
C ASP A 220 -0.20 19.42 14.16
N GLY A 221 -0.59 20.65 14.51
CA GLY A 221 -1.13 21.01 15.83
C GLY A 221 -2.64 20.91 15.93
N SER A 222 -3.34 20.64 14.82
CA SER A 222 -4.78 20.55 14.81
C SER A 222 -5.29 19.30 15.54
N ASN A 223 -6.22 19.48 16.48
CA ASN A 223 -7.02 18.40 17.05
C ASN A 223 -8.17 17.97 16.11
N LEU A 224 -8.02 18.17 14.82
CA LEU A 224 -9.05 17.83 13.83
C LEU A 224 -9.17 16.30 13.70
N GLN A 225 -9.86 15.70 14.65
CA GLN A 225 -10.21 14.28 14.66
C GLN A 225 -11.00 13.85 13.43
N GLY A 226 -11.53 14.78 12.63
CA GLY A 226 -12.34 14.49 11.45
C GLY A 226 -11.56 14.23 10.16
N LEU A 227 -10.28 14.56 10.08
CA LEU A 227 -9.47 14.33 8.88
C LEU A 227 -9.05 12.85 8.69
N ASN A 228 -9.11 12.05 9.73
CA ASN A 228 -8.71 10.65 9.70
C ASN A 228 -9.67 9.75 8.92
N ALA A 229 -10.90 10.16 8.68
CA ALA A 229 -11.92 9.34 8.02
C ALA A 229 -11.74 9.24 6.49
N VAL A 230 -10.87 10.03 5.89
CA VAL A 230 -10.70 10.14 4.43
C VAL A 230 -9.27 9.85 3.98
N GLY A 231 -8.50 9.11 4.75
CA GLY A 231 -7.10 8.79 4.39
C GLY A 231 -6.13 9.96 4.53
N GLY A 232 -6.44 10.94 5.36
CA GLY A 232 -5.56 12.08 5.61
C GLY A 232 -4.25 11.70 6.30
N ASP A 233 -3.62 12.66 6.93
CA ASP A 233 -2.28 12.61 7.54
C ASP A 233 -1.93 11.33 8.33
N ALA A 234 -2.91 10.60 8.88
CA ALA A 234 -2.64 9.42 9.68
C ALA A 234 -2.15 8.21 8.85
N PHE A 235 -2.63 8.06 7.62
CA PHE A 235 -2.28 6.91 6.76
C PHE A 235 -0.97 7.11 5.98
N THR A 236 -0.38 8.30 6.07
CA THR A 236 0.87 8.64 5.40
C THR A 236 1.94 9.16 6.35
N ASP A 237 1.68 9.14 7.66
CA ASP A 237 2.52 9.77 8.67
C ASP A 237 3.83 9.02 8.89
N GLY A 238 4.95 9.68 8.59
CA GLY A 238 6.28 9.13 8.77
C GLY A 238 7.32 9.78 7.87
N VAL A 239 8.41 9.05 7.63
CA VAL A 239 9.62 9.55 6.96
C VAL A 239 10.03 8.58 5.86
N VAL A 240 10.38 9.12 4.69
CA VAL A 240 10.83 8.35 3.53
C VAL A 240 12.26 8.74 3.18
N ALA A 241 13.11 7.77 2.88
CA ALA A 241 14.41 8.01 2.27
C ALA A 241 14.67 7.06 1.12
N ASN A 242 15.49 7.51 0.16
CA ASN A 242 16.04 6.63 -0.85
C ASN A 242 16.86 5.53 -0.17
N PHE A 243 16.73 4.29 -0.64
CA PHE A 243 17.49 3.16 -0.08
C PHE A 243 19.01 3.41 -0.07
N SER A 244 19.49 4.21 -1.03
CA SER A 244 20.92 4.54 -1.17
C SER A 244 21.42 5.63 -0.21
N THR A 245 20.52 6.23 0.59
CA THR A 245 20.85 7.19 1.66
C THR A 245 20.33 6.73 3.01
N PHE A 246 19.79 5.52 3.07
CA PHE A 246 19.26 4.90 4.29
C PHE A 246 20.32 3.99 4.93
N GLY A 247 20.94 4.42 5.99
CA GLY A 247 22.03 3.71 6.67
C GLY A 247 23.36 4.46 6.60
N SER A 248 24.40 3.89 7.18
CA SER A 248 25.72 4.54 7.23
C SER A 248 26.86 3.60 6.83
N SER A 249 27.69 4.08 5.89
CA SER A 249 28.91 3.40 5.44
C SER A 249 29.97 3.26 6.56
N ASP A 250 29.85 4.03 7.66
CA ASP A 250 30.73 3.87 8.82
C ASP A 250 30.56 2.51 9.51
N TYR A 251 29.44 1.84 9.30
CA TYR A 251 29.11 0.52 9.84
C TYR A 251 29.13 -0.61 8.81
N ASN A 252 29.54 -0.31 7.56
CA ASN A 252 29.55 -1.28 6.45
C ASN A 252 30.78 -2.20 6.50
N THR A 253 30.88 -3.03 7.52
CA THR A 253 32.02 -3.93 7.72
C THR A 253 32.14 -5.04 6.68
N ASN A 254 31.01 -5.42 6.05
CA ASN A 254 30.93 -6.51 5.06
C ASN A 254 30.92 -6.01 3.62
N ASN A 255 31.02 -4.71 3.37
CA ASN A 255 30.94 -4.08 2.05
C ASN A 255 29.68 -4.50 1.24
N ASN A 256 28.55 -4.66 1.92
CA ASN A 256 27.28 -5.08 1.31
C ASN A 256 26.15 -4.04 1.46
N PHE A 257 26.44 -2.85 1.99
CA PHE A 257 25.48 -1.75 2.03
C PHE A 257 25.38 -1.07 0.66
N LEU A 258 24.16 -0.69 0.32
CA LEU A 258 23.85 -0.05 -0.97
C LEU A 258 23.72 1.46 -0.80
N LEU A 259 24.83 2.13 -0.54
CA LEU A 259 24.89 3.55 -0.18
C LEU A 259 25.64 4.36 -1.22
N ASN A 260 25.25 5.63 -1.41
CA ASN A 260 25.85 6.58 -2.35
C ASN A 260 26.39 7.81 -1.63
N ALA A 261 27.72 8.00 -1.68
CA ALA A 261 28.36 9.24 -1.22
C ALA A 261 27.93 10.44 -2.09
N PRO A 262 27.85 11.66 -1.52
CA PRO A 262 28.29 12.09 -0.19
C PRO A 262 27.22 11.99 0.90
N TYR A 263 26.08 11.33 0.63
CA TYR A 263 24.94 11.15 1.55
C TYR A 263 24.82 9.71 2.05
N ASP A 264 25.96 9.15 2.41
CA ASP A 264 26.15 7.74 2.78
C ASP A 264 26.39 7.51 4.28
N LYS A 265 26.23 8.56 5.12
CA LYS A 265 26.45 8.49 6.59
C LYS A 265 25.15 8.51 7.39
N GLY A 266 23.98 8.43 6.73
CA GLY A 266 22.67 8.33 7.36
C GLY A 266 22.06 9.67 7.79
N ARG A 267 22.67 10.82 7.43
CA ARG A 267 22.17 12.15 7.84
C ARG A 267 20.97 12.61 7.04
N THR A 268 20.66 11.99 5.90
CA THR A 268 19.38 12.20 5.23
C THR A 268 18.22 11.85 6.16
N MET A 269 18.26 10.68 6.79
CA MET A 269 17.19 10.28 7.71
C MET A 269 17.19 11.13 8.99
N THR A 270 18.37 11.49 9.53
CA THR A 270 18.46 12.43 10.67
C THR A 270 17.80 13.78 10.36
N HIS A 271 18.02 14.32 9.15
CA HIS A 271 17.41 15.56 8.65
C HIS A 271 15.88 15.42 8.56
N GLU A 272 15.40 14.40 7.87
CA GLU A 272 13.96 14.20 7.67
C GLU A 272 13.22 13.92 8.99
N VAL A 273 13.85 13.22 9.93
CA VAL A 273 13.30 13.05 11.27
C VAL A 273 13.28 14.37 12.04
N GLY A 274 14.23 15.27 11.78
CA GLY A 274 14.15 16.66 12.27
C GLY A 274 12.84 17.34 11.84
N HIS A 275 12.46 17.24 10.57
CA HIS A 275 11.18 17.74 10.06
C HIS A 275 9.98 17.02 10.69
N PHE A 276 10.02 15.70 10.79
CA PHE A 276 8.99 14.91 11.46
C PHE A 276 8.77 15.36 12.92
N LEU A 277 9.80 15.88 13.56
CA LEU A 277 9.76 16.44 14.92
C LEU A 277 9.58 17.97 14.95
N GLY A 278 9.26 18.60 13.81
CA GLY A 278 8.85 20.00 13.71
C GLY A 278 9.96 21.01 13.50
N LEU A 279 11.18 20.58 13.15
CA LEU A 279 12.25 21.50 12.77
C LEU A 279 12.08 21.97 11.33
N ARG A 280 12.51 23.21 11.07
CA ARG A 280 12.60 23.79 9.72
C ARG A 280 14.04 23.82 9.27
N HIS A 281 14.25 24.00 7.97
CA HIS A 281 15.57 24.32 7.44
C HIS A 281 16.13 25.59 8.09
N ILE A 282 17.45 25.66 8.31
CA ILE A 282 18.07 26.80 9.00
C ILE A 282 17.92 28.13 8.28
N TRP A 283 17.61 28.14 6.95
CA TRP A 283 17.27 29.34 6.19
C TRP A 283 15.75 29.63 6.15
N GLY A 284 14.92 28.84 6.85
CA GLY A 284 13.48 29.06 6.97
C GLY A 284 12.71 28.99 5.65
N ASP A 285 13.21 28.26 4.66
CA ASP A 285 12.62 28.12 3.31
C ASP A 285 12.44 29.45 2.56
N ALA A 286 13.27 30.46 2.88
CA ALA A 286 13.31 31.76 2.22
C ALA A 286 14.71 32.37 2.35
N ALA A 287 15.07 33.29 1.45
CA ALA A 287 16.34 33.98 1.56
C ALA A 287 16.44 34.77 2.88
N CYS A 288 17.42 34.43 3.71
CA CYS A 288 17.58 34.98 5.06
C CYS A 288 16.29 34.87 5.88
N GLY A 289 15.57 33.74 5.74
CA GLY A 289 14.34 33.45 6.50
C GLY A 289 14.65 33.03 7.93
N THR A 290 13.63 32.60 8.65
CA THR A 290 13.78 32.15 10.04
C THR A 290 13.32 30.71 10.19
N ASP A 291 14.13 29.91 10.88
CA ASP A 291 13.78 28.57 11.37
C ASP A 291 13.11 28.61 12.76
N TYR A 292 12.89 29.80 13.29
CA TYR A 292 12.32 30.07 14.63
C TYR A 292 13.19 29.55 15.79
N CYS A 293 14.51 29.39 15.57
CA CYS A 293 15.51 29.10 16.58
C CYS A 293 16.52 30.26 16.66
N ALA A 294 16.65 30.87 17.81
CA ALA A 294 17.49 32.08 17.96
C ALA A 294 19.00 31.75 18.06
N ASP A 295 19.34 30.51 18.32
CA ASP A 295 20.72 30.01 18.44
C ASP A 295 21.29 29.40 17.15
N THR A 296 20.51 29.45 16.05
CA THR A 296 20.97 29.21 14.69
C THR A 296 21.22 30.55 13.98
N PRO A 297 22.45 30.87 13.54
CA PRO A 297 22.69 32.07 12.75
C PRO A 297 21.88 32.05 11.47
N THR A 298 21.28 33.20 11.08
CA THR A 298 20.41 33.31 9.90
C THR A 298 21.17 32.94 8.63
N ALA A 299 20.74 31.91 7.95
CA ALA A 299 21.36 31.43 6.73
C ALA A 299 20.74 32.09 5.47
N HIS A 300 21.53 32.32 4.43
CA HIS A 300 21.07 32.93 3.18
C HIS A 300 20.13 32.03 2.40
N THR A 301 20.49 30.75 2.31
CA THR A 301 19.80 29.70 1.57
C THR A 301 20.40 28.35 1.98
N SER A 302 19.96 27.25 1.36
CA SER A 302 20.58 25.94 1.54
C SER A 302 22.06 25.95 1.15
N ASN A 303 22.89 25.31 1.96
CA ASN A 303 24.30 25.09 1.71
C ASN A 303 24.57 23.67 1.17
N TYR A 304 25.55 23.54 0.29
CA TYR A 304 25.97 22.28 -0.30
C TYR A 304 27.48 22.07 -0.08
N ASN A 305 27.92 20.82 -0.09
CA ASN A 305 29.28 20.44 0.30
C ASN A 305 29.55 20.79 1.77
N CYS A 306 30.69 21.44 2.09
CA CYS A 306 31.06 21.89 3.44
C CYS A 306 31.61 23.32 3.36
N PRO A 307 30.84 24.33 2.98
CA PRO A 307 31.33 25.69 2.78
C PRO A 307 31.55 26.41 4.12
N THR A 308 32.19 27.55 4.06
CA THR A 308 32.19 28.57 5.11
C THR A 308 31.49 29.78 4.55
N VAL A 309 30.33 30.13 5.13
CA VAL A 309 29.46 31.22 4.67
C VAL A 309 29.16 32.13 5.86
N ALA A 310 29.27 33.45 5.65
CA ALA A 310 28.90 34.41 6.68
C ALA A 310 27.38 34.51 6.82
N SER A 311 26.86 34.66 8.02
CA SER A 311 25.43 34.81 8.28
C SER A 311 24.85 36.10 7.70
N CYS A 312 23.58 36.08 7.30
CA CYS A 312 22.82 37.24 6.81
C CYS A 312 22.85 38.43 7.77
N ASP A 313 22.62 38.16 9.06
CA ASP A 313 22.41 39.23 10.05
C ASP A 313 23.72 39.70 10.66
N ASN A 314 24.77 38.87 10.64
CA ASN A 314 26.05 39.22 11.26
C ASN A 314 27.21 38.57 10.47
N PRO A 315 27.89 39.33 9.58
CA PRO A 315 28.99 38.82 8.79
C PRO A 315 30.22 38.35 9.61
N ALA A 316 30.28 38.65 10.88
CA ALA A 316 31.32 38.17 11.77
C ALA A 316 31.05 36.77 12.33
N VAL A 317 29.86 36.23 12.08
CA VAL A 317 29.43 34.87 12.48
C VAL A 317 29.13 34.09 11.21
N ASN A 318 29.56 32.85 11.17
CA ASN A 318 29.25 31.95 10.04
C ASN A 318 27.88 31.32 10.22
N GLU A 319 27.24 30.97 9.08
CA GLU A 319 26.11 30.06 9.07
C GLU A 319 26.49 28.72 9.70
N MET A 320 25.51 28.04 10.30
CA MET A 320 25.73 26.76 10.96
C MET A 320 25.60 25.61 9.95
N VAL A 321 26.53 25.57 9.00
CA VAL A 321 26.57 24.57 7.91
C VAL A 321 26.67 23.12 8.43
N GLU A 322 27.09 22.92 9.67
CA GLU A 322 27.10 21.63 10.36
C GLU A 322 25.75 21.22 10.96
N ASN A 323 24.73 22.06 10.86
CA ASN A 323 23.39 21.75 11.38
C ASN A 323 22.72 20.66 10.53
N TYR A 324 22.09 19.68 11.19
CA TYR A 324 21.37 18.62 10.49
C TYR A 324 20.23 19.12 9.60
N MET A 325 19.74 20.35 9.83
CA MET A 325 18.67 20.97 9.03
C MET A 325 19.19 21.84 7.90
N ASP A 326 20.46 21.71 7.49
CA ASP A 326 21.01 22.23 6.25
C ASP A 326 21.10 21.12 5.17
N TYR A 327 21.63 21.45 3.97
CA TYR A 327 21.77 20.53 2.83
C TYR A 327 23.22 20.10 2.56
N THR A 328 24.10 20.33 3.50
CA THR A 328 25.52 19.97 3.40
C THR A 328 25.72 18.47 3.32
N ASN A 329 26.93 18.05 2.93
CA ASN A 329 27.30 16.63 2.89
C ASN A 329 27.20 16.01 4.29
N ASP A 330 26.84 14.75 4.36
CA ASP A 330 26.66 14.02 5.64
C ASP A 330 27.89 14.12 6.56
N THR A 331 29.11 14.22 5.98
CA THR A 331 30.37 14.33 6.75
C THR A 331 30.52 15.67 7.48
N CYS A 332 29.74 16.69 7.12
CA CYS A 332 29.79 18.03 7.75
C CYS A 332 28.84 18.12 8.93
N MET A 333 27.73 17.36 8.91
CA MET A 333 26.62 17.48 9.82
C MET A 333 26.89 16.78 11.17
N ASN A 334 26.70 17.52 12.27
CA ASN A 334 26.88 16.97 13.60
C ASN A 334 26.13 17.71 14.73
N ILE A 335 25.20 18.64 14.43
CA ILE A 335 24.59 19.47 15.48
C ILE A 335 23.09 19.64 15.33
N PHE A 336 22.37 19.44 16.43
CA PHE A 336 21.11 20.13 16.79
C PHE A 336 21.39 21.13 17.92
N THR A 337 20.65 22.25 17.95
CA THR A 337 20.83 23.32 18.93
C THR A 337 19.88 23.20 20.13
N VAL A 338 20.12 24.00 21.17
CA VAL A 338 19.26 24.08 22.36
C VAL A 338 17.85 24.54 21.99
N ASP A 339 17.71 25.50 21.06
CA ASP A 339 16.40 25.98 20.61
C ASP A 339 15.69 24.95 19.74
N GLN A 340 16.42 24.24 18.88
CA GLN A 340 15.88 23.09 18.13
C GLN A 340 15.41 21.97 19.08
N LYS A 341 16.17 21.65 20.13
CA LYS A 341 15.71 20.73 21.18
C LYS A 341 14.42 21.19 21.85
N ALA A 342 14.31 22.47 22.20
CA ALA A 342 13.09 23.00 22.82
C ALA A 342 11.89 22.89 21.90
N ARG A 343 12.11 23.11 20.60
CA ARG A 343 11.09 22.95 19.56
C ARG A 343 10.65 21.50 19.40
N ILE A 344 11.58 20.55 19.29
CA ILE A 344 11.31 19.10 19.30
C ILE A 344 10.50 18.72 20.55
N THR A 345 10.92 19.17 21.72
CA THR A 345 10.23 18.89 22.99
C THR A 345 8.79 19.41 22.99
N ALA A 346 8.56 20.63 22.48
CA ALA A 346 7.24 21.21 22.36
C ALA A 346 6.32 20.41 21.44
N VAL A 347 6.83 19.97 20.28
CA VAL A 347 6.11 19.14 19.33
C VAL A 347 5.80 17.77 19.93
N MET A 348 6.78 17.09 20.52
CA MET A 348 6.61 15.78 21.16
C MET A 348 5.64 15.80 22.34
N ASN A 349 5.41 16.95 22.95
CA ASN A 349 4.46 17.07 24.05
C ASN A 349 3.04 17.41 23.61
N ASN A 350 2.85 18.02 22.45
CA ASN A 350 1.59 18.66 22.10
C ASN A 350 1.01 18.29 20.72
N SER A 351 1.82 17.87 19.76
CA SER A 351 1.31 17.36 18.47
C SER A 351 0.71 15.96 18.67
N PRO A 352 -0.54 15.70 18.27
CA PRO A 352 -1.29 14.51 18.70
C PRO A 352 -0.55 13.18 18.50
N ARG A 353 -0.15 12.84 17.27
CA ARG A 353 0.55 11.58 17.00
C ARG A 353 1.98 11.55 17.55
N ARG A 354 2.68 12.69 17.62
CA ARG A 354 4.02 12.77 18.23
C ARG A 354 3.94 12.55 19.74
N ALA A 355 2.92 13.11 20.39
CA ALA A 355 2.72 12.95 21.82
C ALA A 355 2.41 11.49 22.21
N SER A 356 1.64 10.77 21.41
CA SER A 356 1.28 9.38 21.68
C SER A 356 2.49 8.43 21.60
N LEU A 357 3.47 8.69 20.73
CA LEU A 357 4.69 7.88 20.61
C LEU A 357 5.49 7.79 21.90
N LYS A 358 5.41 8.81 22.77
CA LYS A 358 6.12 8.83 24.07
C LYS A 358 5.64 7.78 25.05
N SER A 359 4.42 7.32 24.92
CA SER A 359 3.80 6.31 25.79
C SER A 359 3.75 4.90 25.15
N SER A 360 4.21 4.78 23.91
CA SER A 360 4.28 3.49 23.24
C SER A 360 5.32 2.58 23.91
N THR A 361 4.97 1.32 24.07
CA THR A 361 5.84 0.27 24.60
C THR A 361 6.23 -0.75 23.54
N LYS A 362 6.11 -0.39 22.28
CA LYS A 362 6.36 -1.31 21.16
C LYS A 362 7.84 -1.63 20.94
N ASP A 363 8.75 -0.89 21.56
CA ASP A 363 10.18 -1.17 21.68
C ASP A 363 10.54 -2.16 22.79
N VAL A 364 9.58 -2.51 23.65
CA VAL A 364 9.77 -3.46 24.75
C VAL A 364 9.49 -4.88 24.27
N ALA A 365 10.52 -5.74 24.34
CA ALA A 365 10.38 -7.12 23.89
C ALA A 365 9.37 -7.91 24.76
N ILE A 366 8.55 -8.72 24.10
CA ILE A 366 7.70 -9.72 24.75
C ILE A 366 8.45 -11.06 24.91
N PRO A 367 8.02 -11.95 25.79
CA PRO A 367 8.63 -13.27 25.94
C PRO A 367 8.65 -14.05 24.62
N LEU A 368 9.81 -14.58 24.27
CA LEU A 368 10.01 -15.42 23.10
C LEU A 368 9.89 -16.90 23.50
N PHE A 369 9.45 -17.72 22.57
CA PHE A 369 9.39 -19.16 22.68
C PHE A 369 10.59 -19.80 21.97
N ALA A 370 10.87 -21.07 22.26
CA ALA A 370 11.92 -21.81 21.57
C ALA A 370 11.53 -22.09 20.10
N ASN A 371 10.30 -22.57 19.91
CA ASN A 371 9.74 -22.92 18.60
C ASN A 371 8.57 -21.99 18.29
N ASP A 372 8.79 -20.99 17.46
CA ASP A 372 7.82 -19.96 17.06
C ASP A 372 8.15 -19.57 15.62
N ALA A 373 7.27 -19.91 14.70
CA ALA A 373 7.42 -19.51 13.31
C ALA A 373 6.25 -18.61 12.91
N GLU A 374 6.49 -17.65 12.04
CA GLU A 374 5.48 -16.77 11.48
C GLU A 374 5.33 -17.04 10.00
N ILE A 375 4.11 -16.95 9.48
CA ILE A 375 3.81 -17.07 8.05
C ILE A 375 3.13 -15.79 7.55
N GLN A 376 3.67 -15.24 6.46
CA GLN A 376 3.11 -14.08 5.78
C GLN A 376 2.83 -14.43 4.31
N MET A 377 1.72 -13.93 3.77
CA MET A 377 1.37 -14.13 2.35
C MET A 377 2.03 -13.05 1.52
N GLU A 378 2.74 -13.47 0.48
CA GLU A 378 3.38 -12.56 -0.45
C GLU A 378 2.44 -12.10 -1.57
N ARG A 379 2.64 -10.88 -2.03
CA ARG A 379 1.96 -10.38 -3.22
C ARG A 379 2.42 -11.16 -4.45
N ALA A 380 1.46 -11.65 -5.23
CA ALA A 380 1.74 -12.29 -6.51
C ALA A 380 2.20 -11.23 -7.52
N CYS A 381 3.45 -11.34 -8.00
CA CYS A 381 4.02 -10.48 -9.03
C CYS A 381 4.09 -11.22 -10.36
N GLY A 382 3.97 -10.46 -11.44
CA GLY A 382 4.05 -10.95 -12.81
C GLY A 382 2.70 -10.93 -13.53
N THR A 383 2.75 -11.10 -14.84
CA THR A 383 1.55 -11.18 -15.65
C THR A 383 0.91 -12.55 -15.41
N PRO A 384 -0.34 -12.60 -14.95
CA PRO A 384 -1.03 -13.86 -14.78
C PRO A 384 -1.12 -14.61 -16.12
N SER A 385 -1.13 -15.95 -16.08
CA SER A 385 -1.25 -16.81 -17.26
C SER A 385 -2.38 -17.81 -17.07
N CYS A 386 -3.20 -17.99 -18.11
CA CYS A 386 -4.26 -19.00 -18.10
C CYS A 386 -3.76 -20.44 -18.24
N THR A 387 -2.51 -20.63 -18.65
CA THR A 387 -1.92 -21.94 -18.91
C THR A 387 -0.95 -22.40 -17.83
N SER A 388 -0.47 -21.45 -17.01
CA SER A 388 0.53 -21.71 -15.96
C SER A 388 0.08 -21.03 -14.67
N PRO A 389 -0.50 -21.78 -13.71
CA PRO A 389 -0.89 -21.21 -12.43
C PRO A 389 0.36 -20.70 -11.71
N GLN A 390 0.25 -19.50 -11.12
CA GLN A 390 1.30 -18.96 -10.28
C GLN A 390 1.33 -19.74 -8.95
N ALA A 391 2.52 -19.98 -8.40
CA ALA A 391 2.64 -20.51 -7.06
C ALA A 391 2.04 -19.53 -6.04
N LEU A 392 1.44 -20.05 -4.98
CA LEU A 392 1.07 -19.25 -3.82
C LEU A 392 2.37 -18.98 -3.04
N GLN A 393 2.81 -17.73 -3.01
CA GLN A 393 4.04 -17.32 -2.35
C GLN A 393 3.78 -16.91 -0.92
N VAL A 394 4.60 -17.40 -0.01
CA VAL A 394 4.58 -17.05 1.41
C VAL A 394 6.00 -16.86 1.91
N THR A 395 6.19 -15.99 2.89
CA THR A 395 7.45 -15.88 3.63
C THR A 395 7.30 -16.52 5.00
N LEU A 396 8.17 -17.49 5.28
CA LEU A 396 8.29 -18.17 6.57
C LEU A 396 9.40 -17.52 7.37
N PHE A 397 9.10 -17.05 8.58
CA PHE A 397 10.03 -16.46 9.53
C PHE A 397 10.28 -17.41 10.69
N ASN A 398 11.49 -17.39 11.25
CA ASN A 398 11.77 -17.93 12.57
C ASN A 398 11.68 -16.80 13.61
N ARG A 399 10.65 -16.81 14.46
CA ARG A 399 10.50 -15.90 15.59
C ARG A 399 10.92 -16.55 16.92
N GLY A 400 11.25 -17.84 16.87
CA GLY A 400 11.76 -18.59 18.00
C GLY A 400 13.23 -18.37 18.29
N THR A 401 13.66 -18.73 19.51
CA THR A 401 15.05 -18.65 19.92
C THR A 401 15.87 -19.86 19.44
N SER A 402 15.23 -20.97 19.07
CA SER A 402 15.87 -22.12 18.42
C SER A 402 15.87 -21.95 16.92
N SER A 403 16.90 -22.43 16.22
CA SER A 403 16.91 -22.47 14.76
C SER A 403 15.70 -23.26 14.24
N LEU A 404 15.00 -22.70 13.25
CA LEU A 404 13.92 -23.39 12.57
C LEU A 404 14.51 -24.27 11.47
N THR A 405 14.38 -25.60 11.63
CA THR A 405 14.96 -26.60 10.71
C THR A 405 13.90 -27.31 9.88
N SER A 406 12.64 -27.32 10.35
CA SER A 406 11.52 -27.88 9.63
C SER A 406 10.20 -27.21 9.98
N ALA A 407 9.28 -27.12 9.04
CA ALA A 407 7.92 -26.68 9.25
C ALA A 407 6.95 -27.41 8.31
N THR A 408 5.77 -27.76 8.82
CA THR A 408 4.66 -28.24 8.00
C THR A 408 3.69 -27.09 7.80
N VAL A 409 3.47 -26.72 6.55
CA VAL A 409 2.58 -25.62 6.15
C VAL A 409 1.36 -26.20 5.46
N ASN A 410 0.18 -26.02 6.06
CA ASN A 410 -1.09 -26.34 5.43
C ASN A 410 -1.62 -25.10 4.72
N TYR A 411 -2.17 -25.28 3.53
CA TYR A 411 -2.79 -24.17 2.80
C TYR A 411 -4.02 -24.64 2.04
N SER A 412 -4.94 -23.72 1.80
CA SER A 412 -6.17 -23.97 1.08
C SER A 412 -6.42 -22.85 0.07
N ILE A 413 -6.83 -23.23 -1.14
CA ILE A 413 -7.32 -22.31 -2.18
C ILE A 413 -8.73 -22.73 -2.54
N ASN A 414 -9.71 -21.85 -2.39
CA ASN A 414 -11.14 -22.15 -2.63
C ASN A 414 -11.63 -23.42 -1.89
N GLY A 415 -11.14 -23.65 -0.67
CA GLY A 415 -11.50 -24.81 0.14
C GLY A 415 -10.72 -26.10 -0.17
N ASN A 416 -9.90 -26.13 -1.22
CA ASN A 416 -9.03 -27.28 -1.54
C ASN A 416 -7.76 -27.20 -0.70
N THR A 417 -7.65 -28.07 0.31
CA THR A 417 -6.54 -28.10 1.26
C THR A 417 -5.38 -28.97 0.76
N GLN A 418 -4.17 -28.48 0.98
CA GLN A 418 -2.90 -29.15 0.68
C GLN A 418 -1.93 -28.93 1.85
N SER A 419 -0.83 -29.70 1.86
CA SER A 419 0.24 -29.59 2.85
C SER A 419 1.59 -29.55 2.15
N PHE A 420 2.50 -28.74 2.69
CA PHE A 420 3.87 -28.57 2.22
C PHE A 420 4.84 -28.70 3.39
N ASN A 421 5.81 -29.59 3.27
CA ASN A 421 6.86 -29.77 4.25
C ASN A 421 8.10 -28.97 3.83
N TRP A 422 8.43 -27.97 4.62
CA TRP A 422 9.65 -27.17 4.46
C TRP A 422 10.76 -27.73 5.33
N THR A 423 11.99 -27.73 4.80
CA THR A 423 13.21 -28.03 5.55
C THR A 423 14.28 -26.99 5.22
N GLY A 424 15.06 -26.58 6.20
CA GLY A 424 16.09 -25.58 6.03
C GLY A 424 16.88 -25.33 7.32
N ASN A 425 17.40 -24.12 7.49
CA ASN A 425 18.04 -23.67 8.73
C ASN A 425 17.90 -22.13 8.83
N LEU A 426 16.86 -21.67 9.50
CA LEU A 426 16.64 -20.25 9.75
C LEU A 426 17.03 -19.92 11.21
N ALA A 427 18.01 -19.08 11.37
CA ALA A 427 18.31 -18.47 12.66
C ALA A 427 17.16 -17.53 13.09
N GLN A 428 17.15 -17.11 14.35
CA GLN A 428 16.16 -16.17 14.87
C GLN A 428 16.08 -14.91 13.99
N ASP A 429 14.88 -14.44 13.73
CA ASP A 429 14.52 -13.29 12.87
C ASP A 429 14.94 -13.39 11.40
N LYS A 430 15.40 -14.56 10.96
CA LYS A 430 15.63 -14.82 9.53
C LYS A 430 14.40 -15.44 8.90
N SER A 431 14.28 -15.25 7.59
CA SER A 431 13.12 -15.69 6.82
C SER A 431 13.50 -16.32 5.48
N GLN A 432 12.56 -17.03 4.89
CA GLN A 432 12.70 -17.60 3.56
C GLN A 432 11.37 -17.50 2.79
N LEU A 433 11.46 -17.04 1.54
CA LEU A 433 10.35 -17.12 0.59
C LEU A 433 10.11 -18.57 0.19
N ILE A 434 8.86 -19.03 0.30
CA ILE A 434 8.41 -20.37 -0.09
C ILE A 434 7.39 -20.26 -1.22
N ASN A 435 7.55 -21.09 -2.25
CA ASN A 435 6.58 -21.26 -3.31
C ASN A 435 5.73 -22.51 -3.02
N LEU A 436 4.50 -22.31 -2.57
CA LEU A 436 3.56 -23.40 -2.34
C LEU A 436 3.00 -23.87 -3.67
N PRO A 437 3.08 -25.19 -4.00
CA PRO A 437 2.56 -25.74 -5.25
C PRO A 437 1.05 -25.49 -5.38
N VAL A 438 0.60 -25.20 -6.59
CA VAL A 438 -0.81 -24.93 -6.88
C VAL A 438 -1.26 -25.85 -8.01
N ALA A 439 -2.47 -26.40 -7.89
CA ALA A 439 -3.04 -27.27 -8.92
C ALA A 439 -3.17 -26.51 -10.27
N ALA A 440 -2.92 -27.21 -11.37
CA ALA A 440 -2.92 -26.61 -12.72
C ALA A 440 -4.25 -25.93 -13.11
N ASN A 441 -5.35 -26.31 -12.46
CA ASN A 441 -6.68 -25.77 -12.67
C ASN A 441 -7.15 -24.86 -11.53
N ALA A 442 -6.24 -24.42 -10.65
CA ALA A 442 -6.62 -23.54 -9.55
C ALA A 442 -7.11 -22.19 -10.07
N VAL A 443 -8.29 -21.81 -9.63
CA VAL A 443 -8.93 -20.53 -9.96
C VAL A 443 -8.65 -19.51 -8.86
N ALA A 444 -8.69 -18.22 -9.22
CA ALA A 444 -8.58 -17.13 -8.26
C ALA A 444 -9.66 -17.25 -7.17
N GLY A 445 -9.31 -16.89 -5.95
CA GLY A 445 -10.27 -16.91 -4.84
C GLY A 445 -9.61 -16.93 -3.47
N PRO A 446 -10.39 -17.12 -2.40
CA PRO A 446 -9.89 -17.11 -1.04
C PRO A 446 -8.77 -18.14 -0.85
N ALA A 447 -7.70 -17.71 -0.20
CA ALA A 447 -6.59 -18.57 0.20
C ALA A 447 -6.30 -18.40 1.69
N THR A 448 -6.00 -19.51 2.35
CA THR A 448 -5.54 -19.52 3.74
C THR A 448 -4.26 -20.34 3.82
N VAL A 449 -3.33 -19.91 4.64
CA VAL A 449 -2.07 -20.62 4.90
C VAL A 449 -1.88 -20.68 6.41
N SER A 450 -1.47 -21.84 6.93
CA SER A 450 -1.23 -22.01 8.35
C SER A 450 -0.05 -22.94 8.61
N ILE A 451 0.70 -22.67 9.67
CA ILE A 451 1.75 -23.54 10.20
C ILE A 451 1.09 -24.62 11.06
N ALA A 452 1.32 -25.87 10.72
CA ALA A 452 0.80 -27.03 11.45
C ALA A 452 1.80 -27.57 12.49
N SER A 453 3.11 -27.51 12.17
CA SER A 453 4.16 -27.94 13.08
C SER A 453 5.48 -27.25 12.76
N VAL A 454 6.36 -27.14 13.76
CA VAL A 454 7.74 -26.60 13.66
C VAL A 454 8.69 -27.52 14.39
N ASN A 455 9.87 -27.82 13.79
CA ASN A 455 10.90 -28.68 14.40
C ASN A 455 10.36 -30.02 14.93
N GLY A 456 9.34 -30.59 14.26
CA GLY A 456 8.70 -31.85 14.67
C GLY A 456 7.71 -31.73 15.83
N GLY A 457 7.43 -30.54 16.36
CA GLY A 457 6.47 -30.28 17.43
C GLY A 457 5.44 -29.22 17.10
N ALA A 458 4.65 -28.85 18.09
CA ALA A 458 3.69 -27.74 17.94
C ALA A 458 4.44 -26.40 17.95
N ASP A 459 3.95 -25.44 17.18
CA ASP A 459 4.34 -24.04 17.29
C ASP A 459 3.79 -23.46 18.62
N GLN A 460 4.63 -22.73 19.33
CA GLN A 460 4.32 -22.24 20.68
C GLN A 460 3.56 -20.90 20.67
N ARG A 461 3.43 -20.23 19.51
CA ARG A 461 2.69 -18.98 19.33
C ARG A 461 1.67 -19.09 18.20
N SER A 462 0.44 -19.38 18.53
CA SER A 462 -0.61 -19.57 17.52
C SER A 462 -1.08 -18.28 16.82
N SER A 463 -0.79 -17.09 17.37
CA SER A 463 -1.28 -15.81 16.85
C SER A 463 -0.63 -15.36 15.54
N ASN A 464 0.55 -15.90 15.19
CA ASN A 464 1.30 -15.59 13.97
C ASN A 464 1.36 -16.78 12.99
N ASN A 465 0.68 -17.89 13.32
CA ASN A 465 0.72 -19.14 12.56
C ASN A 465 -0.17 -19.16 11.33
N SER A 466 -1.01 -18.16 11.11
CA SER A 466 -1.97 -18.20 10.01
C SER A 466 -2.13 -16.85 9.34
N VAL A 467 -2.34 -16.91 8.03
CA VAL A 467 -2.64 -15.76 7.19
C VAL A 467 -3.72 -16.12 6.19
N SER A 468 -4.60 -15.15 5.89
CA SER A 468 -5.64 -15.27 4.87
C SER A 468 -5.47 -14.17 3.84
N GLY A 469 -5.79 -14.47 2.59
CA GLY A 469 -5.71 -13.55 1.48
C GLY A 469 -6.45 -14.07 0.27
N THR A 470 -6.08 -13.57 -0.91
CA THR A 470 -6.65 -14.00 -2.18
C THR A 470 -5.56 -14.58 -3.07
N TYR A 471 -5.75 -15.81 -3.52
CA TYR A 471 -4.94 -16.37 -4.58
C TYR A 471 -5.32 -15.72 -5.92
N VAL A 472 -4.31 -15.24 -6.64
CA VAL A 472 -4.47 -14.62 -7.95
C VAL A 472 -4.16 -15.67 -9.02
N GLY A 473 -5.18 -16.38 -9.45
CA GLY A 473 -5.12 -17.35 -10.56
C GLY A 473 -6.02 -16.93 -11.70
N ALA A 474 -6.23 -17.82 -12.67
CA ALA A 474 -7.27 -17.62 -13.65
C ALA A 474 -8.63 -17.56 -12.91
N PRO A 475 -9.48 -16.58 -13.18
CA PRO A 475 -10.79 -16.52 -12.57
C PRO A 475 -11.60 -17.76 -12.96
N ALA A 476 -12.52 -18.15 -12.09
CA ALA A 476 -13.54 -19.13 -12.44
C ALA A 476 -14.26 -18.68 -13.72
N ASN A 477 -14.77 -19.65 -14.45
CA ASN A 477 -15.42 -19.44 -15.73
C ASN A 477 -16.39 -18.27 -15.73
N VAL A 478 -16.17 -17.32 -16.61
CA VAL A 478 -17.04 -16.17 -16.81
C VAL A 478 -17.98 -16.40 -17.99
N GLU A 479 -19.14 -15.77 -17.97
CA GLU A 479 -20.06 -15.73 -19.10
C GLU A 479 -19.38 -15.14 -20.34
N THR A 480 -19.84 -15.52 -21.53
CA THR A 480 -19.33 -14.95 -22.79
C THR A 480 -19.78 -13.49 -23.01
N SER A 481 -20.77 -13.02 -22.24
CA SER A 481 -21.21 -11.62 -22.24
C SER A 481 -20.94 -11.01 -20.87
N VAL A 482 -20.15 -9.93 -20.83
CA VAL A 482 -19.78 -9.23 -19.59
C VAL A 482 -19.95 -7.72 -19.75
N VAL A 483 -20.11 -7.02 -18.64
CA VAL A 483 -20.23 -5.57 -18.59
C VAL A 483 -18.99 -4.99 -17.94
N PHE A 484 -18.27 -4.17 -18.66
CA PHE A 484 -17.16 -3.37 -18.15
C PHE A 484 -17.66 -1.99 -17.72
N ASN A 485 -17.36 -1.58 -16.50
CA ASN A 485 -17.59 -0.25 -15.98
C ASN A 485 -16.27 0.38 -15.55
N LEU A 486 -16.09 1.64 -15.94
CA LEU A 486 -14.95 2.47 -15.57
C LEU A 486 -15.44 3.82 -15.09
N GLN A 487 -15.25 4.10 -13.82
CA GLN A 487 -15.39 5.42 -13.24
C GLN A 487 -13.99 6.04 -13.18
N LEU A 488 -13.71 6.98 -14.07
CA LEU A 488 -12.50 7.78 -14.00
C LEU A 488 -12.60 8.74 -12.81
N ASP A 489 -11.45 9.10 -12.28
CA ASP A 489 -11.30 10.23 -11.40
C ASP A 489 -11.14 11.55 -12.19
N TYR A 490 -10.53 12.59 -11.60
CA TYR A 490 -10.36 13.89 -12.27
C TYR A 490 -9.30 13.88 -13.37
N TYR A 491 -8.37 12.91 -13.36
CA TYR A 491 -7.20 12.84 -14.23
C TYR A 491 -7.31 11.69 -15.25
N GLY A 492 -8.41 11.68 -15.97
CA GLY A 492 -8.69 10.62 -16.95
C GLY A 492 -7.60 10.42 -17.99
N SER A 493 -6.83 11.47 -18.34
CA SER A 493 -5.73 11.41 -19.33
C SER A 493 -4.62 10.43 -18.97
N GLU A 494 -4.50 10.05 -17.70
CA GLU A 494 -3.49 9.14 -17.19
C GLU A 494 -3.86 7.67 -17.38
N ILE A 495 -5.16 7.38 -17.56
CA ILE A 495 -5.71 6.03 -17.58
C ILE A 495 -5.83 5.50 -19.01
N ALA A 496 -5.25 4.32 -19.22
CA ALA A 496 -5.46 3.52 -20.43
C ALA A 496 -5.68 2.05 -20.06
N TRP A 497 -6.39 1.31 -20.90
CA TRP A 497 -6.63 -0.10 -20.66
C TRP A 497 -6.77 -0.89 -21.96
N THR A 498 -6.49 -2.18 -21.89
CA THR A 498 -6.67 -3.14 -22.97
C THR A 498 -7.25 -4.45 -22.46
N LEU A 499 -8.07 -5.09 -23.26
CA LEU A 499 -8.41 -6.51 -23.13
C LEU A 499 -7.77 -7.27 -24.28
N LYS A 500 -6.89 -8.21 -23.98
CA LYS A 500 -6.21 -9.06 -24.97
C LYS A 500 -6.66 -10.49 -24.84
N ASN A 501 -6.77 -11.18 -25.99
CA ASN A 501 -7.03 -12.62 -26.03
C ASN A 501 -5.74 -13.43 -25.78
N SER A 502 -5.85 -14.76 -25.80
CA SER A 502 -4.73 -15.69 -25.58
C SER A 502 -3.60 -15.58 -26.62
N ALA A 503 -3.91 -15.08 -27.82
CA ALA A 503 -2.94 -14.81 -28.87
C ALA A 503 -2.24 -13.43 -28.68
N GLY A 504 -2.59 -12.65 -27.65
CA GLY A 504 -2.06 -11.32 -27.41
C GLY A 504 -2.73 -10.22 -28.25
N THR A 505 -3.75 -10.55 -29.03
CA THR A 505 -4.50 -9.59 -29.85
C THR A 505 -5.41 -8.75 -28.95
N THR A 506 -5.37 -7.43 -29.09
CA THR A 506 -6.27 -6.52 -28.40
C THR A 506 -7.67 -6.63 -28.99
N VAL A 507 -8.65 -7.00 -28.18
CA VAL A 507 -10.06 -7.14 -28.58
C VAL A 507 -10.91 -5.94 -28.15
N TYR A 508 -10.54 -5.32 -27.04
CA TYR A 508 -11.11 -4.05 -26.55
C TYR A 508 -10.00 -3.18 -25.96
N SER A 509 -10.15 -1.87 -26.05
CA SER A 509 -9.20 -0.91 -25.48
C SER A 509 -9.87 0.42 -25.13
N SER A 510 -9.20 1.23 -24.32
CA SER A 510 -9.49 2.65 -24.18
C SER A 510 -9.46 3.35 -25.54
N PRO A 511 -10.11 4.52 -25.68
CA PRO A 511 -10.07 5.31 -26.92
C PRO A 511 -8.66 5.62 -27.39
N ALA A 512 -8.42 5.62 -28.70
CA ALA A 512 -7.10 5.89 -29.29
C ALA A 512 -6.54 7.28 -28.92
N GLY A 513 -7.38 8.25 -28.59
CA GLY A 513 -6.99 9.59 -28.13
C GLY A 513 -6.86 9.71 -26.60
N GLY A 514 -7.04 8.60 -25.86
CA GLY A 514 -7.10 8.62 -24.38
C GLY A 514 -8.40 9.23 -23.86
N TYR A 515 -8.43 9.46 -22.55
CA TYR A 515 -9.48 10.21 -21.87
C TYR A 515 -8.98 11.63 -21.58
N THR A 516 -9.89 12.52 -21.18
CA THR A 516 -9.56 13.90 -20.82
C THR A 516 -9.74 14.12 -19.33
N ASP A 517 -8.97 15.04 -18.78
CA ASP A 517 -9.13 15.47 -17.40
C ASP A 517 -10.41 16.28 -17.21
N ALA A 518 -11.02 16.15 -16.06
CA ALA A 518 -12.36 16.70 -15.80
C ALA A 518 -12.46 17.47 -14.46
N ALA A 519 -11.33 17.74 -13.80
CA ALA A 519 -11.34 18.48 -12.53
C ALA A 519 -12.10 19.81 -12.67
N PRO A 520 -12.94 20.22 -11.70
CA PRO A 520 -13.19 19.59 -10.40
C PRO A 520 -14.41 18.63 -10.38
N ASN A 521 -14.92 18.21 -11.53
CA ASN A 521 -16.11 17.38 -11.63
C ASN A 521 -15.75 15.95 -12.02
N MET A 522 -16.35 14.97 -11.34
CA MET A 522 -16.20 13.56 -11.72
C MET A 522 -16.79 13.31 -13.11
N PRO A 523 -16.07 12.63 -14.01
CA PRO A 523 -16.62 12.22 -15.31
C PRO A 523 -17.82 11.26 -15.15
N ALA A 524 -18.64 11.15 -16.17
CA ALA A 524 -19.71 10.15 -16.20
C ALA A 524 -19.12 8.74 -16.21
N LEU A 525 -19.84 7.79 -15.58
CA LEU A 525 -19.50 6.37 -15.61
C LEU A 525 -19.47 5.86 -17.06
N ILE A 526 -18.37 5.26 -17.46
CA ILE A 526 -18.20 4.59 -18.75
C ILE A 526 -18.65 3.14 -18.60
N THR A 527 -19.63 2.72 -19.42
CA THR A 527 -20.14 1.35 -19.43
C THR A 527 -20.01 0.77 -20.84
N GLN A 528 -19.43 -0.42 -20.96
CA GLN A 528 -19.30 -1.16 -22.22
C GLN A 528 -19.77 -2.60 -22.05
N ASN A 529 -20.51 -3.11 -23.02
CA ASN A 529 -20.86 -4.52 -23.09
C ASN A 529 -19.85 -5.24 -23.99
N TRP A 530 -19.18 -6.24 -23.46
CA TRP A 530 -18.20 -7.04 -24.19
C TRP A 530 -18.74 -8.43 -24.49
N THR A 531 -18.51 -8.89 -25.72
CA THR A 531 -18.75 -10.28 -26.12
C THR A 531 -17.42 -10.99 -26.26
N LEU A 532 -17.26 -12.08 -25.52
CA LEU A 532 -16.03 -12.86 -25.43
C LEU A 532 -16.21 -14.20 -26.17
N ASN A 533 -15.17 -14.70 -26.83
CA ASN A 533 -15.20 -16.01 -27.44
C ASN A 533 -15.22 -17.10 -26.36
N PRO A 534 -16.05 -18.13 -26.49
CA PRO A 534 -16.11 -19.22 -25.53
C PRO A 534 -14.77 -19.99 -25.49
N ASN A 535 -14.42 -20.45 -24.28
CA ASN A 535 -13.18 -21.19 -23.97
C ASN A 535 -11.88 -20.41 -24.19
N GLU A 536 -11.98 -19.11 -24.49
CA GLU A 536 -10.84 -18.21 -24.67
C GLU A 536 -10.41 -17.61 -23.32
N CYS A 537 -9.09 -17.43 -23.18
CA CYS A 537 -8.51 -16.70 -22.06
C CYS A 537 -8.19 -15.27 -22.45
N TYR A 538 -8.54 -14.34 -21.57
CA TYR A 538 -8.32 -12.92 -21.75
C TYR A 538 -7.49 -12.34 -20.63
N THR A 539 -6.63 -11.39 -20.98
CA THR A 539 -5.91 -10.55 -20.02
C THR A 539 -6.45 -9.13 -20.11
N PHE A 540 -7.09 -8.68 -19.05
CA PHE A 540 -7.40 -7.27 -18.87
C PHE A 540 -6.20 -6.59 -18.25
N ASN A 541 -5.73 -5.51 -18.86
CA ASN A 541 -4.62 -4.70 -18.39
C ASN A 541 -5.06 -3.25 -18.33
N ILE A 542 -4.87 -2.61 -17.18
CA ILE A 542 -5.10 -1.18 -16.97
C ILE A 542 -3.80 -0.54 -16.55
N THR A 543 -3.54 0.65 -17.07
CA THR A 543 -2.34 1.44 -16.78
C THR A 543 -2.73 2.84 -16.33
N ASP A 544 -1.94 3.36 -15.43
CA ASP A 544 -1.94 4.72 -14.95
C ASP A 544 -0.55 5.31 -15.18
N SER A 545 -0.45 6.35 -16.00
CA SER A 545 0.83 6.96 -16.35
C SER A 545 1.42 7.80 -15.22
N TYR A 546 0.58 8.28 -14.30
CA TYR A 546 1.03 8.98 -13.10
C TYR A 546 1.43 8.01 -12.01
N GLY A 547 0.68 6.92 -11.82
CA GLY A 547 1.04 5.80 -10.95
C GLY A 547 0.43 5.85 -9.55
N ASP A 548 -0.65 6.61 -9.36
CA ASP A 548 -1.42 6.72 -8.11
C ASP A 548 -2.80 6.05 -8.18
N GLY A 549 -3.13 5.42 -9.30
CA GLY A 549 -4.40 4.72 -9.51
C GLY A 549 -5.58 5.68 -9.51
N PHE A 550 -6.63 5.37 -8.72
CA PHE A 550 -7.79 6.25 -8.53
C PHE A 550 -7.88 6.77 -7.09
N TYR A 551 -6.74 7.02 -6.46
CA TYR A 551 -6.58 7.14 -5.02
C TYR A 551 -7.43 8.22 -4.36
N LEU A 552 -7.43 9.44 -4.85
CA LEU A 552 -7.98 10.58 -4.11
C LEU A 552 -9.45 10.87 -4.43
N TYR A 553 -9.98 10.42 -5.57
CA TYR A 553 -11.22 10.94 -6.12
C TYR A 553 -12.28 9.88 -6.41
N GLY A 554 -12.10 8.65 -5.89
CA GLY A 554 -13.14 7.62 -5.91
C GLY A 554 -13.37 6.96 -7.25
N GLY A 555 -12.41 7.01 -8.16
CA GLY A 555 -12.43 6.23 -9.40
C GLY A 555 -12.33 4.73 -9.12
N TYR A 556 -12.82 3.92 -10.05
CA TYR A 556 -12.71 2.46 -10.00
C TYR A 556 -13.00 1.84 -11.35
N TYR A 557 -12.63 0.58 -11.51
CA TYR A 557 -13.16 -0.25 -12.59
C TYR A 557 -13.74 -1.54 -12.04
N ASN A 558 -14.69 -2.12 -12.79
CA ASN A 558 -15.14 -3.49 -12.58
C ASN A 558 -15.61 -4.12 -13.88
N ILE A 559 -15.49 -5.46 -13.94
CA ILE A 559 -16.07 -6.29 -14.99
C ILE A 559 -17.06 -7.22 -14.29
N LYS A 560 -18.30 -7.23 -14.75
CA LYS A 560 -19.41 -7.97 -14.15
C LYS A 560 -20.05 -8.91 -15.16
N THR A 561 -20.72 -9.95 -14.64
CA THR A 561 -21.68 -10.71 -15.44
C THR A 561 -22.85 -9.82 -15.84
N THR A 562 -23.63 -10.24 -16.83
CA THR A 562 -24.90 -9.59 -17.21
C THR A 562 -25.92 -9.62 -16.06
N SER A 563 -25.81 -10.59 -15.15
CA SER A 563 -26.62 -10.68 -13.92
C SER A 563 -26.14 -9.77 -12.79
N GLY A 564 -25.00 -9.05 -12.96
CA GLY A 564 -24.47 -8.09 -12.00
C GLY A 564 -23.39 -8.62 -11.04
N THR A 565 -23.02 -9.90 -11.10
CA THR A 565 -21.94 -10.46 -10.27
C THR A 565 -20.59 -9.89 -10.69
N THR A 566 -19.84 -9.29 -9.75
CA THR A 566 -18.50 -8.76 -10.03
C THR A 566 -17.51 -9.91 -10.21
N LEU A 567 -16.80 -9.91 -11.33
CA LEU A 567 -15.77 -10.86 -11.71
C LEU A 567 -14.39 -10.32 -11.41
N ILE A 568 -14.15 -9.06 -11.77
CA ILE A 568 -12.90 -8.33 -11.59
C ILE A 568 -13.24 -6.93 -11.13
N SER A 569 -12.43 -6.37 -10.24
CA SER A 569 -12.51 -4.96 -9.85
C SER A 569 -11.14 -4.46 -9.38
N GLY A 570 -10.99 -3.13 -9.38
CA GLY A 570 -9.84 -2.43 -8.85
C GLY A 570 -10.11 -0.93 -8.71
N SER A 571 -9.41 -0.31 -7.77
CA SER A 571 -9.42 1.14 -7.54
C SER A 571 -8.00 1.65 -7.31
N ASN A 572 -7.24 0.97 -6.47
CA ASN A 572 -5.88 1.36 -6.15
C ASN A 572 -4.90 0.38 -6.81
N PHE A 573 -4.08 0.90 -7.70
CA PHE A 573 -3.01 0.15 -8.35
C PHE A 573 -1.89 1.15 -8.71
N PRO A 574 -0.63 0.71 -8.72
CA PRO A 574 0.45 1.57 -9.19
C PRO A 574 0.35 1.79 -10.71
N THR A 575 1.45 1.95 -11.40
CA THR A 575 1.46 2.23 -12.85
C THR A 575 0.73 1.19 -13.71
N THR A 576 0.50 -0.02 -13.24
CA THR A 576 -0.20 -1.07 -14.02
C THR A 576 -0.82 -2.14 -13.14
N GLN A 577 -1.94 -2.68 -13.60
CA GLN A 577 -2.57 -3.86 -13.02
C GLN A 577 -3.07 -4.78 -14.12
N SER A 578 -2.79 -6.09 -13.98
CA SER A 578 -3.25 -7.13 -14.90
C SER A 578 -4.18 -8.12 -14.20
N ARG A 579 -5.26 -8.52 -14.88
CA ARG A 579 -6.23 -9.51 -14.39
C ARG A 579 -6.60 -10.49 -15.51
N LEU A 580 -6.84 -11.76 -15.14
CA LEU A 580 -7.26 -12.80 -16.08
C LEU A 580 -8.77 -13.04 -16.05
N MET A 581 -9.32 -13.37 -17.22
CA MET A 581 -10.67 -13.91 -17.40
C MET A 581 -10.61 -15.12 -18.34
N LYS A 582 -11.39 -16.14 -18.06
CA LYS A 582 -11.61 -17.26 -18.98
C LYS A 582 -13.10 -17.34 -19.33
N ALA A 583 -13.45 -16.97 -20.54
CA ALA A 583 -14.82 -17.09 -20.99
C ALA A 583 -15.19 -18.58 -21.15
N GLN A 584 -16.28 -18.99 -20.53
CA GLN A 584 -16.87 -20.30 -20.80
C GLN A 584 -18.34 -20.11 -21.19
N VAL A 585 -18.80 -20.88 -22.15
CA VAL A 585 -20.23 -21.13 -22.25
C VAL A 585 -20.56 -21.86 -20.95
N LEU A 586 -21.34 -21.25 -20.08
CA LEU A 586 -22.08 -22.02 -19.09
C LEU A 586 -22.97 -22.94 -19.91
N ALA A 587 -22.42 -24.10 -20.27
CA ALA A 587 -23.27 -25.17 -20.70
C ALA A 587 -24.21 -25.37 -19.52
N THR A 588 -25.45 -24.98 -19.67
CA THR A 588 -26.53 -25.71 -19.09
C THR A 588 -26.43 -27.09 -19.74
N GLY A 589 -25.41 -27.83 -19.33
CA GLY A 589 -25.35 -29.26 -19.51
C GLY A 589 -26.42 -29.81 -18.58
N GLU A 590 -27.67 -29.71 -19.01
CA GLU A 590 -28.53 -30.83 -18.79
C GLU A 590 -27.83 -32.00 -19.49
N THR A 591 -26.92 -32.69 -18.77
CA THR A 591 -26.71 -34.09 -19.02
C THR A 591 -28.12 -34.65 -19.02
N PRO A 592 -28.63 -35.24 -20.12
CA PRO A 592 -29.93 -35.88 -20.10
C PRO A 592 -29.83 -36.87 -18.96
N LYS A 593 -30.40 -36.50 -17.80
CA LYS A 593 -30.50 -37.39 -16.65
C LYS A 593 -31.37 -38.49 -17.18
N LYS A 594 -30.80 -39.67 -17.36
CA LYS A 594 -31.54 -40.82 -17.86
C LYS A 594 -32.69 -41.00 -16.88
N GLU A 595 -33.89 -40.52 -17.27
CA GLU A 595 -35.06 -40.59 -16.43
C GLU A 595 -35.27 -42.06 -16.08
N THR A 596 -35.09 -42.38 -14.80
CA THR A 596 -35.29 -43.72 -14.30
C THR A 596 -36.80 -44.05 -14.25
N PHE A 597 -37.60 -43.03 -13.91
CA PHE A 597 -39.06 -43.11 -13.89
C PHE A 597 -39.67 -42.16 -14.92
N GLY A 598 -40.69 -42.56 -15.64
CA GLY A 598 -41.50 -41.66 -16.49
C GLY A 598 -42.73 -41.19 -15.75
N LEU A 599 -43.18 -39.93 -16.01
CA LEU A 599 -44.34 -39.30 -15.36
C LEU A 599 -45.24 -38.65 -16.40
N TYR A 600 -46.53 -39.03 -16.45
CA TYR A 600 -47.52 -38.43 -17.36
C TYR A 600 -48.96 -38.57 -16.82
N PRO A 601 -49.92 -37.73 -17.27
CA PRO A 601 -49.70 -36.53 -18.05
C PRO A 601 -49.06 -35.42 -17.20
N ASN A 602 -48.26 -34.58 -17.81
CA ASN A 602 -47.74 -33.38 -17.19
C ASN A 602 -48.00 -32.20 -18.17
N PRO A 603 -48.94 -31.30 -17.89
CA PRO A 603 -49.72 -31.11 -16.65
C PRO A 603 -50.77 -32.18 -16.35
N ALA A 604 -51.00 -32.45 -15.05
CA ALA A 604 -51.94 -33.43 -14.55
C ALA A 604 -53.26 -32.83 -14.01
N ASN A 605 -54.37 -33.55 -14.16
CA ASN A 605 -55.66 -33.18 -13.55
C ASN A 605 -55.90 -34.00 -12.28
N GLU A 606 -56.22 -35.28 -12.41
CA GLU A 606 -56.64 -36.12 -11.29
C GLU A 606 -55.62 -37.19 -10.94
N VAL A 607 -54.92 -37.70 -11.95
CA VAL A 607 -53.99 -38.83 -11.81
C VAL A 607 -52.69 -38.55 -12.53
N LEU A 608 -51.59 -38.92 -11.87
CA LEU A 608 -50.26 -39.04 -12.44
C LEU A 608 -49.92 -40.52 -12.63
N ASN A 609 -49.58 -40.92 -13.83
CA ASN A 609 -49.04 -42.25 -14.12
C ASN A 609 -47.53 -42.22 -14.00
N ILE A 610 -46.96 -43.19 -13.34
CA ILE A 610 -45.51 -43.32 -13.16
C ILE A 610 -45.06 -44.63 -13.78
N THR A 611 -44.16 -44.56 -14.72
CA THR A 611 -43.65 -45.75 -15.45
C THR A 611 -42.36 -46.24 -14.83
N LYS A 612 -42.04 -47.52 -15.07
CA LYS A 612 -40.81 -48.20 -14.59
C LYS A 612 -40.67 -48.30 -13.10
N VAL A 613 -41.80 -48.36 -12.37
CA VAL A 613 -41.83 -48.55 -10.89
C VAL A 613 -42.28 -49.96 -10.56
N SER A 614 -41.79 -50.48 -9.42
CA SER A 614 -42.26 -51.78 -8.87
C SER A 614 -43.49 -51.59 -7.97
N ALA A 615 -44.16 -52.65 -7.63
CA ALA A 615 -45.31 -52.66 -6.69
C ALA A 615 -44.93 -52.19 -5.25
N LYS A 616 -43.66 -51.95 -4.94
CA LYS A 616 -43.17 -51.48 -3.64
C LYS A 616 -42.78 -50.02 -3.65
N ALA A 617 -42.95 -49.35 -4.79
CA ALA A 617 -42.57 -47.95 -4.95
C ALA A 617 -43.45 -47.02 -4.07
N THR A 618 -42.81 -46.00 -3.52
CA THR A 618 -43.47 -44.95 -2.71
C THR A 618 -43.22 -43.58 -3.33
N PHE A 619 -44.04 -42.61 -2.93
CA PHE A 619 -43.85 -41.25 -3.38
C PHE A 619 -44.03 -40.21 -2.28
N GLU A 620 -43.42 -39.06 -2.46
CA GLU A 620 -43.62 -37.84 -1.66
C GLU A 620 -43.83 -36.67 -2.62
N ILE A 621 -44.88 -35.85 -2.40
CA ILE A 621 -45.15 -34.65 -3.19
C ILE A 621 -44.95 -33.42 -2.34
N HIS A 622 -44.13 -32.50 -2.83
CA HIS A 622 -43.86 -31.24 -2.18
C HIS A 622 -44.37 -30.07 -3.06
N ASN A 623 -44.85 -29.04 -2.40
CA ASN A 623 -45.26 -27.82 -3.08
C ASN A 623 -44.02 -26.96 -3.45
N ALA A 624 -44.21 -25.81 -4.11
CA ALA A 624 -43.15 -24.94 -4.60
C ALA A 624 -42.27 -24.32 -3.48
N VAL A 625 -42.76 -24.32 -2.22
CA VAL A 625 -42.00 -23.83 -1.05
C VAL A 625 -41.35 -24.97 -0.25
N GLY A 626 -41.37 -26.21 -0.77
CA GLY A 626 -40.72 -27.37 -0.16
C GLY A 626 -41.55 -28.07 0.93
N GLN A 627 -42.80 -27.70 1.14
CA GLN A 627 -43.67 -28.34 2.11
C GLN A 627 -44.23 -29.65 1.54
N LEU A 628 -44.13 -30.75 2.33
CA LEU A 628 -44.74 -32.04 2.01
C LEU A 628 -46.28 -31.90 2.04
N VAL A 629 -46.94 -32.18 0.90
CA VAL A 629 -48.38 -32.06 0.77
C VAL A 629 -49.08 -33.39 0.57
N LYS A 630 -48.37 -34.43 0.14
CA LYS A 630 -48.88 -35.78 0.01
C LYS A 630 -47.74 -36.80 -0.03
N ALA A 631 -47.96 -37.98 0.58
CA ALA A 631 -47.06 -39.12 0.49
C ALA A 631 -47.84 -40.44 0.54
N GLY A 632 -47.30 -41.51 -0.05
CA GLY A 632 -47.94 -42.81 -0.02
C GLY A 632 -47.24 -43.85 -0.89
N SER A 633 -47.85 -45.01 -1.06
CA SER A 633 -47.44 -46.03 -2.00
C SER A 633 -48.03 -45.76 -3.38
N ILE A 634 -47.29 -46.13 -4.44
CA ILE A 634 -47.78 -46.05 -5.81
C ILE A 634 -48.62 -47.30 -6.09
N ASP A 635 -49.92 -47.09 -6.36
CA ASP A 635 -50.85 -48.16 -6.67
C ASP A 635 -51.12 -48.23 -8.16
N HIS A 636 -50.97 -49.44 -8.76
CA HIS A 636 -51.20 -49.66 -10.18
C HIS A 636 -50.48 -48.64 -11.09
N ASN A 637 -49.26 -48.25 -10.70
CA ASN A 637 -48.47 -47.22 -11.36
C ASN A 637 -49.10 -45.83 -11.37
N GLN A 638 -49.99 -45.51 -10.44
CA GLN A 638 -50.73 -44.28 -10.39
C GLN A 638 -50.62 -43.57 -9.06
N VAL A 639 -50.65 -42.27 -9.09
CA VAL A 639 -50.76 -41.36 -7.96
C VAL A 639 -51.93 -40.40 -8.18
N HIS A 640 -52.93 -40.47 -7.29
CA HIS A 640 -54.03 -39.53 -7.34
C HIS A 640 -53.61 -38.17 -6.82
N VAL A 641 -53.92 -37.13 -7.60
CA VAL A 641 -53.55 -35.75 -7.30
C VAL A 641 -54.73 -34.76 -7.42
N ALA A 642 -55.96 -35.31 -7.47
CA ALA A 642 -57.19 -34.50 -7.64
C ALA A 642 -57.37 -33.46 -6.53
N GLU A 643 -56.97 -33.76 -5.32
CA GLU A 643 -57.08 -32.91 -4.14
C GLU A 643 -56.02 -31.78 -4.08
N LEU A 644 -54.97 -31.83 -4.89
CA LEU A 644 -53.97 -30.80 -4.91
C LEU A 644 -54.50 -29.53 -5.62
N VAL A 645 -54.14 -28.37 -5.05
CA VAL A 645 -54.49 -27.08 -5.63
C VAL A 645 -53.69 -26.87 -6.91
N LYS A 646 -54.22 -26.11 -7.85
CA LYS A 646 -53.51 -25.77 -9.09
C LYS A 646 -52.14 -25.13 -8.77
N GLY A 647 -51.07 -25.64 -9.37
CA GLY A 647 -49.73 -25.18 -9.07
C GLY A 647 -48.61 -26.10 -9.56
N THR A 648 -47.40 -25.72 -9.24
CA THR A 648 -46.19 -26.51 -9.50
C THR A 648 -45.81 -27.34 -8.28
N TYR A 649 -45.53 -28.61 -8.51
CA TYR A 649 -45.15 -29.56 -7.48
C TYR A 649 -43.92 -30.37 -7.89
N ILE A 650 -43.21 -30.91 -6.92
CA ILE A 650 -42.14 -31.90 -7.07
C ILE A 650 -42.60 -33.20 -6.47
N ILE A 651 -42.67 -34.27 -7.27
CA ILE A 651 -42.87 -35.63 -6.79
C ILE A 651 -41.53 -36.36 -6.71
N THR A 652 -41.21 -36.88 -5.55
CA THR A 652 -40.06 -37.76 -5.36
C THR A 652 -40.55 -39.19 -5.33
N VAL A 653 -40.12 -39.98 -6.30
CA VAL A 653 -40.43 -41.42 -6.40
C VAL A 653 -39.26 -42.20 -5.85
N LYS A 654 -39.55 -43.14 -4.95
CA LYS A 654 -38.58 -44.05 -4.30
C LYS A 654 -38.95 -45.49 -4.61
N ASP A 655 -38.05 -46.22 -5.25
CA ASP A 655 -38.23 -47.64 -5.57
C ASP A 655 -36.91 -48.39 -5.38
N ASN A 656 -36.85 -49.28 -4.41
CA ASN A 656 -35.66 -49.99 -3.95
C ASN A 656 -34.53 -48.96 -3.58
N ALA A 657 -33.36 -49.06 -4.21
CA ALA A 657 -32.21 -48.17 -3.99
C ALA A 657 -32.26 -46.89 -4.83
N VAL A 658 -33.32 -46.71 -5.66
CA VAL A 658 -33.44 -45.60 -6.58
C VAL A 658 -34.41 -44.56 -6.02
N SER A 659 -34.02 -43.28 -6.04
CA SER A 659 -34.87 -42.15 -5.69
C SER A 659 -34.70 -41.06 -6.73
N GLU A 660 -35.80 -40.57 -7.30
CA GLU A 660 -35.79 -39.52 -8.32
C GLU A 660 -36.92 -38.50 -8.04
N SER A 661 -36.57 -37.22 -8.19
CA SER A 661 -37.50 -36.10 -8.04
C SER A 661 -37.84 -35.52 -9.42
N ILE A 662 -39.13 -35.47 -9.73
CA ILE A 662 -39.65 -35.00 -11.02
C ILE A 662 -40.63 -33.87 -10.78
N LYS A 663 -40.52 -32.80 -11.55
CA LYS A 663 -41.45 -31.67 -11.52
C LYS A 663 -42.70 -31.95 -12.33
N PHE A 664 -43.90 -31.65 -11.76
CA PHE A 664 -45.14 -31.66 -12.50
C PHE A 664 -45.99 -30.42 -12.22
N ILE A 665 -46.93 -30.15 -13.12
CA ILE A 665 -47.88 -29.05 -13.02
C ILE A 665 -49.27 -29.66 -12.79
N LYS A 666 -49.96 -29.21 -11.73
CA LYS A 666 -51.35 -29.52 -11.43
C LYS A 666 -52.24 -28.45 -12.10
N LYS A 667 -53.20 -28.88 -12.93
CA LYS A 667 -54.21 -28.00 -13.59
C LYS A 667 -55.41 -27.75 -12.72
#